data_d64adb5c4f129d9a76f95b9d9044faa4
#
_entry.id   d64adb5c4f129d9a76f95b9d9044faa4
#
_cell.length_a   1.000
_cell.length_b   1.000
_cell.length_c   1.000
_cell.angle_alpha   90.00
_cell.angle_beta   90.00
_cell.angle_gamma   90.00
#
_symmetry.space_group_name_H-M   'P 1'
#
loop_
_entity.id
_entity.type
_entity.pdbx_description
1 polymer ?
#
loop_
_entity_poly.entity_id
_entity_poly.type
_entity_poly.pdbx_seq_one_letter_code
_entity_poly.pdbx_strand_id
1 'polypeptide(L)'
;MKRVAAIILILSLLVPLTGCEEAEPGATACRRFLEYVQNADYASAYGMLAASSRNDTAKSKENRITQQAFIDKYESIFEALDIVSVSYEDITVTQEGEVLTALSYTAVYRSVLAGDMRNNFKFTAVMEGGRWRIEWTPALIFPEMTWGDTVRVASIAAKRGEILADGHALAATVGAVSVYAAPSLIADESVFCAQVSPLLGLTVDEVKKALSKAYNDVAVLKTYYSDELLSSAREQLLSVRGVGIDEGNFKVQREYPYGDLLAHTLGYVGPVSADSAEELQALLDDLNERIGDESTYNVDSVVGKLGLEKQYETELHGKNGEEIFISSAGGEKKRVLYKKDAENGLDIELTINIELQRRAQELMELVLYGETTAGAVVVLNPLTGEIQAVASYPTYDLNLFARGISAKNYDALQNNPAKPLINRVTQGLYPPGSVLKAFTAAAALETNTLTDTYIFPGDIEDDYWTPTEYGTWIWPPIKRAQMNNRAAPLNMHNAVINSDNIYFANAALLMGEDKFFSYIRSLGMEESIPFDINVAKPQLVNENTEITPKLLADSGYGQGEILVTPLQLASMFSLFCNGGDIVQPRIVKGFYEEEGIRINTVRESETTVWKENAVSDAVISTLLPMLKDVTSRAYNGTGHALRVSDYEIAAKTGTAEIGNDKSREISWFAGFRTGVNAENARLVLVMLEVPSGTEYSSLKFDIARQLLKKDSPGTVQDDGA
;
A
#
# COMPACT_ATOMS: atom_id res chain seq x y z
N MET A 1 -3.41 -21.03 -20.10
CA MET A 1 -3.05 -22.34 -20.71
C MET A 1 -4.29 -22.97 -21.32
N LYS A 2 -4.35 -23.03 -22.65
CA LYS A 2 -5.49 -23.60 -23.39
C LYS A 2 -5.58 -25.10 -23.11
N ARG A 3 -6.62 -25.55 -22.44
CA ARG A 3 -6.94 -26.99 -22.34
C ARG A 3 -7.80 -27.38 -23.54
N VAL A 4 -7.19 -28.14 -24.45
CA VAL A 4 -7.90 -28.78 -25.58
C VAL A 4 -8.59 -30.03 -25.04
N ALA A 5 -9.90 -30.02 -25.02
CA ALA A 5 -10.70 -31.22 -24.75
C ALA A 5 -10.73 -32.11 -26.00
N ALA A 6 -10.26 -33.33 -25.87
CA ALA A 6 -10.30 -34.32 -26.93
C ALA A 6 -11.70 -34.96 -27.01
N ILE A 7 -12.43 -34.71 -28.09
CA ILE A 7 -13.70 -35.36 -28.39
C ILE A 7 -13.41 -36.68 -29.14
N ILE A 8 -13.85 -37.78 -28.55
CA ILE A 8 -13.80 -39.12 -29.18
C ILE A 8 -14.95 -39.21 -30.17
N LEU A 9 -14.60 -39.31 -31.46
CA LEU A 9 -15.54 -39.49 -32.57
C LEU A 9 -15.85 -41.00 -32.72
N ILE A 10 -17.07 -41.39 -32.44
CA ILE A 10 -17.59 -42.73 -32.81
C ILE A 10 -18.26 -42.60 -34.18
N LEU A 11 -17.61 -43.17 -35.19
CA LEU A 11 -18.08 -43.24 -36.56
C LEU A 11 -19.05 -44.41 -36.68
N SER A 12 -20.36 -44.17 -36.86
CA SER A 12 -21.30 -45.19 -37.29
C SER A 12 -21.60 -45.02 -38.79
N LEU A 13 -21.19 -45.99 -39.57
CA LEU A 13 -21.53 -46.12 -41.00
C LEU A 13 -23.05 -46.32 -41.17
N LEU A 14 -23.73 -45.40 -41.85
CA LEU A 14 -25.08 -45.60 -42.37
C LEU A 14 -25.02 -45.69 -43.91
N VAL A 15 -25.49 -46.81 -44.43
CA VAL A 15 -25.74 -47.13 -45.85
C VAL A 15 -26.97 -46.34 -46.31
N PRO A 16 -27.00 -45.66 -47.46
CA PRO A 16 -28.19 -45.00 -47.94
C PRO A 16 -29.14 -46.02 -48.59
N LEU A 17 -30.31 -46.25 -47.97
CA LEU A 17 -31.48 -46.87 -48.61
C LEU A 17 -32.32 -45.73 -49.23
N THR A 18 -32.40 -45.74 -50.58
CA THR A 18 -33.36 -44.91 -51.34
C THR A 18 -34.76 -45.50 -51.18
N GLY A 19 -35.51 -45.00 -50.21
CA GLY A 19 -36.96 -45.19 -50.06
C GLY A 19 -37.62 -43.82 -49.90
N CYS A 20 -38.83 -43.65 -50.35
CA CYS A 20 -39.63 -42.43 -50.12
C CYS A 20 -39.57 -42.08 -48.64
N GLU A 21 -38.92 -40.93 -48.29
CA GLU A 21 -38.86 -40.43 -46.92
C GLU A 21 -40.30 -40.00 -46.53
N GLU A 22 -40.96 -40.83 -45.68
CA GLU A 22 -42.07 -40.27 -44.90
C GLU A 22 -41.57 -39.02 -44.17
N ALA A 23 -42.31 -37.93 -44.26
CA ALA A 23 -41.95 -36.70 -43.61
C ALA A 23 -41.70 -36.97 -42.12
N GLU A 24 -40.51 -36.65 -41.64
CA GLU A 24 -40.16 -36.82 -40.23
C GLU A 24 -41.22 -36.18 -39.33
N PRO A 25 -41.63 -36.83 -38.22
CA PRO A 25 -42.58 -36.22 -37.25
C PRO A 25 -42.03 -34.91 -36.70
N GLY A 26 -42.84 -33.86 -36.58
CA GLY A 26 -42.43 -32.54 -36.08
C GLY A 26 -41.78 -32.60 -34.70
N ALA A 27 -42.23 -33.50 -33.84
CA ALA A 27 -41.64 -33.74 -32.52
C ALA A 27 -40.18 -34.26 -32.61
N THR A 28 -39.85 -35.08 -33.58
CA THR A 28 -38.48 -35.60 -33.81
C THR A 28 -37.55 -34.48 -34.27
N ALA A 29 -38.03 -33.61 -35.19
CA ALA A 29 -37.28 -32.45 -35.63
C ALA A 29 -37.00 -31.48 -34.48
N CYS A 30 -37.98 -31.23 -33.61
CA CYS A 30 -37.77 -30.42 -32.41
C CYS A 30 -36.72 -30.98 -31.47
N ARG A 31 -36.75 -32.31 -31.20
CA ARG A 31 -35.71 -32.98 -30.35
C ARG A 31 -34.32 -32.88 -30.98
N ARG A 32 -34.18 -33.03 -32.28
CA ARG A 32 -32.90 -32.89 -33.00
C ARG A 32 -32.36 -31.48 -32.89
N PHE A 33 -33.18 -30.45 -32.92
CA PHE A 33 -32.73 -29.08 -32.66
C PHE A 33 -32.12 -28.95 -31.26
N LEU A 34 -32.80 -29.50 -30.24
CA LEU A 34 -32.30 -29.49 -28.88
C LEU A 34 -30.98 -30.29 -28.75
N GLU A 35 -30.86 -31.43 -29.44
CA GLU A 35 -29.62 -32.23 -29.49
C GLU A 35 -28.46 -31.44 -30.11
N TYR A 36 -28.69 -30.67 -31.18
CA TYR A 36 -27.66 -29.82 -31.77
C TYR A 36 -27.17 -28.74 -30.79
N VAL A 37 -28.09 -28.06 -30.11
CA VAL A 37 -27.75 -27.07 -29.08
C VAL A 37 -26.99 -27.72 -27.92
N GLN A 38 -27.44 -28.89 -27.45
CA GLN A 38 -26.79 -29.65 -26.38
C GLN A 38 -25.34 -30.03 -26.71
N ASN A 39 -25.10 -30.39 -28.00
CA ASN A 39 -23.77 -30.78 -28.48
C ASN A 39 -22.93 -29.60 -29.01
N ALA A 40 -23.39 -28.37 -28.77
CA ALA A 40 -22.75 -27.14 -29.27
C ALA A 40 -22.61 -27.10 -30.80
N ASP A 41 -23.39 -27.88 -31.55
CA ASP A 41 -23.48 -27.82 -33.01
C ASP A 41 -24.44 -26.71 -33.45
N TYR A 42 -24.08 -25.47 -33.12
CA TYR A 42 -24.94 -24.32 -33.39
C TYR A 42 -25.12 -24.06 -34.89
N ALA A 43 -24.19 -24.48 -35.73
CA ALA A 43 -24.31 -24.35 -37.17
C ALA A 43 -25.44 -25.23 -37.72
N SER A 44 -25.51 -26.49 -37.29
CA SER A 44 -26.62 -27.39 -37.63
C SER A 44 -27.95 -26.93 -37.03
N ALA A 45 -27.93 -26.44 -35.78
CA ALA A 45 -29.12 -25.87 -35.15
C ALA A 45 -29.69 -24.67 -35.96
N TYR A 46 -28.78 -23.72 -36.38
CA TYR A 46 -29.16 -22.61 -37.25
C TYR A 46 -29.80 -23.08 -38.56
N GLY A 47 -29.22 -24.13 -39.17
CA GLY A 47 -29.78 -24.73 -40.39
C GLY A 47 -31.23 -25.20 -40.29
N MET A 48 -31.73 -25.44 -39.06
CA MET A 48 -33.10 -25.83 -38.77
C MET A 48 -34.07 -24.68 -38.55
N LEU A 49 -33.59 -23.41 -38.48
CA LEU A 49 -34.43 -22.26 -38.19
C LEU A 49 -35.44 -21.98 -39.33
N ALA A 50 -36.62 -21.51 -38.95
CA ALA A 50 -37.67 -21.02 -39.86
C ALA A 50 -37.23 -19.72 -40.56
N ALA A 51 -37.79 -19.43 -41.72
CA ALA A 51 -37.54 -18.21 -42.46
C ALA A 51 -37.91 -16.94 -41.69
N SER A 52 -38.84 -17.04 -40.75
CA SER A 52 -39.22 -15.97 -39.83
C SER A 52 -38.08 -15.58 -38.84
N SER A 53 -37.22 -16.54 -38.48
CA SER A 53 -36.12 -16.33 -37.52
C SER A 53 -34.76 -16.16 -38.20
N ARG A 54 -34.57 -16.66 -39.42
CA ARG A 54 -33.30 -16.74 -40.11
C ARG A 54 -33.08 -15.55 -41.05
N ASN A 55 -31.85 -15.08 -41.11
CA ASN A 55 -31.42 -14.06 -42.05
C ASN A 55 -30.15 -14.49 -42.81
N ASP A 56 -30.33 -14.85 -44.06
CA ASP A 56 -29.22 -15.30 -44.93
C ASP A 56 -28.40 -14.11 -45.55
N THR A 57 -28.67 -12.87 -45.15
CA THR A 57 -27.91 -11.68 -45.58
C THR A 57 -26.88 -11.32 -44.54
N ALA A 58 -25.80 -10.63 -44.94
CA ALA A 58 -24.67 -10.26 -44.07
C ALA A 58 -25.03 -9.33 -42.89
N LYS A 59 -26.21 -8.76 -42.86
CA LYS A 59 -26.67 -7.87 -41.76
C LYS A 59 -27.96 -8.43 -41.16
N SER A 60 -28.00 -8.57 -39.85
CA SER A 60 -29.21 -8.93 -39.12
C SER A 60 -30.33 -7.90 -39.39
N LYS A 61 -31.53 -8.39 -39.59
CA LYS A 61 -32.76 -7.59 -39.70
C LYS A 61 -33.52 -7.67 -38.40
N GLU A 62 -34.42 -6.75 -38.18
CA GLU A 62 -35.29 -6.80 -37.02
C GLU A 62 -36.01 -8.16 -36.97
N ASN A 63 -35.97 -8.80 -35.78
CA ASN A 63 -36.52 -10.13 -35.51
C ASN A 63 -35.97 -11.30 -36.36
N ARG A 64 -34.74 -11.16 -36.88
CA ARG A 64 -34.05 -12.23 -37.62
C ARG A 64 -32.55 -12.22 -37.28
N ILE A 65 -31.94 -13.41 -37.26
CA ILE A 65 -30.53 -13.58 -36.89
C ILE A 65 -29.74 -14.21 -38.03
N THR A 66 -28.47 -13.76 -38.23
CA THR A 66 -27.53 -14.42 -39.14
C THR A 66 -26.92 -15.66 -38.44
N GLN A 67 -26.36 -16.57 -39.22
CA GLN A 67 -25.70 -17.76 -38.67
C GLN A 67 -24.60 -17.41 -37.66
N GLN A 68 -23.71 -16.48 -38.02
CA GLN A 68 -22.62 -16.07 -37.12
C GLN A 68 -23.19 -15.44 -35.84
N ALA A 69 -24.12 -14.52 -35.93
CA ALA A 69 -24.71 -13.90 -34.73
C ALA A 69 -25.46 -14.91 -33.83
N PHE A 70 -26.02 -15.98 -34.41
CA PHE A 70 -26.62 -17.05 -33.66
C PHE A 70 -25.61 -17.88 -32.87
N ILE A 71 -24.48 -18.24 -33.53
CA ILE A 71 -23.39 -18.95 -32.92
C ILE A 71 -22.78 -18.09 -31.79
N ASP A 72 -22.35 -16.87 -32.13
CA ASP A 72 -21.72 -15.94 -31.18
C ASP A 72 -22.61 -15.71 -29.93
N LYS A 73 -23.93 -15.68 -30.13
CA LYS A 73 -24.88 -15.45 -29.03
C LYS A 73 -24.92 -16.62 -28.04
N TYR A 74 -24.90 -17.86 -28.52
CA TYR A 74 -24.81 -19.02 -27.64
C TYR A 74 -23.46 -19.14 -26.97
N GLU A 75 -22.38 -19.01 -27.76
CA GLU A 75 -21.01 -19.13 -27.26
C GLU A 75 -20.70 -18.07 -26.19
N SER A 76 -20.98 -16.80 -26.47
CA SER A 76 -20.72 -15.71 -25.52
C SER A 76 -21.51 -15.83 -24.22
N ILE A 77 -22.79 -16.29 -24.29
CA ILE A 77 -23.62 -16.50 -23.09
C ILE A 77 -23.11 -17.68 -22.27
N PHE A 78 -22.78 -18.79 -22.94
CA PHE A 78 -22.36 -20.00 -22.25
C PHE A 78 -20.94 -19.87 -21.69
N GLU A 79 -20.06 -19.13 -22.38
CA GLU A 79 -18.74 -18.76 -21.87
C GLU A 79 -18.84 -17.84 -20.65
N ALA A 80 -19.64 -16.77 -20.72
CA ALA A 80 -19.84 -15.82 -19.62
C ALA A 80 -20.37 -16.46 -18.34
N LEU A 81 -21.18 -17.53 -18.47
CA LEU A 81 -21.75 -18.28 -17.35
C LEU A 81 -20.97 -19.55 -17.00
N ASP A 82 -19.87 -19.83 -17.68
CA ASP A 82 -19.09 -21.07 -17.57
C ASP A 82 -19.99 -22.33 -17.59
N ILE A 83 -20.83 -22.41 -18.64
CA ILE A 83 -21.76 -23.54 -18.82
C ILE A 83 -21.00 -24.74 -19.40
N VAL A 84 -20.85 -25.78 -18.60
CA VAL A 84 -20.13 -27.01 -18.96
C VAL A 84 -21.03 -28.07 -19.60
N SER A 85 -22.33 -28.01 -19.38
CA SER A 85 -23.26 -28.92 -20.04
C SER A 85 -24.69 -28.38 -20.07
N VAL A 86 -25.41 -28.80 -21.09
CA VAL A 86 -26.86 -28.56 -21.25
C VAL A 86 -27.59 -29.88 -21.30
N SER A 87 -28.70 -30.01 -20.59
CA SER A 87 -29.60 -31.15 -20.70
C SER A 87 -31.05 -30.70 -20.75
N TYR A 88 -31.89 -31.55 -21.30
CA TYR A 88 -33.29 -31.25 -21.48
C TYR A 88 -34.16 -32.34 -20.79
N GLU A 89 -35.04 -31.86 -19.91
CA GLU A 89 -35.96 -32.71 -19.12
C GLU A 89 -37.43 -32.38 -19.46
N ASP A 90 -38.34 -33.24 -19.07
CA ASP A 90 -39.80 -33.04 -19.17
C ASP A 90 -40.29 -32.66 -20.58
N ILE A 91 -39.65 -33.19 -21.61
CA ILE A 91 -39.99 -32.87 -22.99
C ILE A 91 -41.36 -33.43 -23.33
N THR A 92 -42.33 -32.52 -23.49
CA THR A 92 -43.74 -32.86 -23.76
C THR A 92 -44.18 -32.20 -25.06
N VAL A 93 -44.81 -32.99 -25.93
CA VAL A 93 -45.51 -32.47 -27.13
C VAL A 93 -46.81 -31.84 -26.69
N THR A 94 -46.93 -30.52 -26.80
CA THR A 94 -48.14 -29.78 -26.40
C THR A 94 -49.14 -29.60 -27.53
N GLN A 95 -48.67 -29.72 -28.77
CA GLN A 95 -49.48 -29.70 -29.98
C GLN A 95 -48.74 -30.49 -31.08
N GLU A 96 -49.46 -31.35 -31.78
CA GLU A 96 -48.94 -32.10 -32.93
C GLU A 96 -49.92 -32.03 -34.10
N GLY A 97 -49.44 -31.61 -35.27
CA GLY A 97 -50.20 -31.45 -36.48
C GLY A 97 -49.34 -31.54 -37.73
N GLU A 98 -49.94 -31.56 -38.93
CA GLU A 98 -49.25 -31.72 -40.21
C GLU A 98 -48.36 -30.52 -40.60
N VAL A 99 -48.68 -29.32 -40.08
CA VAL A 99 -47.99 -28.09 -40.45
C VAL A 99 -47.40 -27.33 -39.26
N LEU A 100 -47.79 -27.68 -38.02
CA LEU A 100 -47.27 -27.06 -36.82
C LEU A 100 -47.21 -28.08 -35.68
N THR A 101 -46.04 -28.10 -35.00
CA THR A 101 -45.81 -28.88 -33.78
C THR A 101 -45.26 -27.97 -32.70
N ALA A 102 -45.73 -28.12 -31.46
CA ALA A 102 -45.22 -27.37 -30.33
C ALA A 102 -44.72 -28.31 -29.24
N LEU A 103 -43.55 -27.96 -28.67
CA LEU A 103 -42.92 -28.62 -27.54
C LEU A 103 -42.82 -27.70 -26.32
N SER A 104 -43.00 -28.28 -25.13
CA SER A 104 -42.51 -27.68 -23.89
C SER A 104 -41.45 -28.58 -23.28
N TYR A 105 -40.47 -27.98 -22.61
CA TYR A 105 -39.36 -28.69 -21.97
C TYR A 105 -38.71 -27.83 -20.87
N THR A 106 -37.97 -28.46 -20.00
CA THR A 106 -37.08 -27.80 -19.04
C THR A 106 -35.66 -27.94 -19.53
N ALA A 107 -34.95 -26.81 -19.77
CA ALA A 107 -33.51 -26.83 -19.97
C ALA A 107 -32.82 -26.69 -18.62
N VAL A 108 -31.80 -27.52 -18.42
CA VAL A 108 -30.88 -27.46 -17.26
C VAL A 108 -29.53 -27.09 -17.78
N TYR A 109 -29.11 -25.87 -17.49
CA TYR A 109 -27.76 -25.40 -17.77
C TYR A 109 -26.91 -25.64 -16.52
N ARG A 110 -25.89 -26.48 -16.62
CA ARG A 110 -24.94 -26.70 -15.54
C ARG A 110 -23.80 -25.72 -15.70
N SER A 111 -23.78 -24.72 -14.83
CA SER A 111 -22.73 -23.69 -14.74
C SER A 111 -21.78 -24.00 -13.58
N VAL A 112 -20.49 -23.78 -13.79
CA VAL A 112 -19.49 -23.85 -12.71
C VAL A 112 -19.72 -22.69 -11.72
N LEU A 113 -20.10 -21.51 -12.21
CA LEU A 113 -20.34 -20.31 -11.41
C LEU A 113 -21.67 -20.35 -10.67
N ALA A 114 -22.77 -20.61 -11.40
CA ALA A 114 -24.16 -20.44 -10.90
C ALA A 114 -24.84 -21.75 -10.50
N GLY A 115 -24.15 -22.89 -10.63
CA GLY A 115 -24.76 -24.21 -10.40
C GLY A 115 -25.78 -24.58 -11.48
N ASP A 116 -26.78 -25.40 -11.14
CA ASP A 116 -27.79 -25.88 -12.09
C ASP A 116 -28.92 -24.84 -12.25
N MET A 117 -28.94 -24.15 -13.40
CA MET A 117 -30.02 -23.20 -13.76
C MET A 117 -31.11 -23.89 -14.56
N ARG A 118 -32.31 -23.93 -14.01
CA ARG A 118 -33.49 -24.57 -14.62
C ARG A 118 -34.42 -23.52 -15.21
N ASN A 119 -34.73 -23.64 -16.51
CA ASN A 119 -35.64 -22.75 -17.19
C ASN A 119 -36.66 -23.55 -18.01
N ASN A 120 -37.92 -23.15 -17.95
CA ASN A 120 -38.99 -23.78 -18.69
C ASN A 120 -39.21 -23.07 -20.03
N PHE A 121 -39.25 -23.83 -21.09
CA PHE A 121 -39.38 -23.31 -22.44
C PHE A 121 -40.60 -23.92 -23.16
N LYS A 122 -41.07 -23.18 -24.15
CA LYS A 122 -41.98 -23.64 -25.14
C LYS A 122 -41.62 -23.07 -26.50
N PHE A 123 -41.54 -23.88 -27.52
CA PHE A 123 -41.29 -23.42 -28.87
C PHE A 123 -42.13 -24.20 -29.90
N THR A 124 -42.21 -23.67 -31.10
CA THR A 124 -42.93 -24.24 -32.23
C THR A 124 -41.98 -24.57 -33.38
N ALA A 125 -42.31 -25.65 -34.07
CA ALA A 125 -41.78 -25.97 -35.38
C ALA A 125 -42.92 -25.90 -36.41
N VAL A 126 -42.59 -25.34 -37.57
CA VAL A 126 -43.52 -25.16 -38.70
C VAL A 126 -43.01 -25.89 -39.94
N MET A 127 -43.93 -26.35 -40.77
CA MET A 127 -43.61 -27.06 -42.04
C MET A 127 -43.31 -25.99 -43.13
N GLU A 128 -42.08 -25.92 -43.56
CA GLU A 128 -41.64 -25.02 -44.66
C GLU A 128 -40.93 -25.82 -45.78
N GLY A 129 -41.49 -25.80 -46.99
CA GLY A 129 -40.89 -26.47 -48.14
C GLY A 129 -40.68 -27.99 -47.94
N GLY A 130 -41.57 -28.66 -47.23
CA GLY A 130 -41.50 -30.10 -46.97
C GLY A 130 -40.55 -30.49 -45.84
N ARG A 131 -40.06 -29.53 -45.05
CA ARG A 131 -39.18 -29.76 -43.91
C ARG A 131 -39.66 -29.01 -42.68
N TRP A 132 -39.52 -29.59 -41.51
CA TRP A 132 -39.77 -28.93 -40.23
C TRP A 132 -38.70 -27.86 -39.93
N ARG A 133 -39.15 -26.66 -39.53
CA ARG A 133 -38.30 -25.49 -39.19
C ARG A 133 -38.70 -24.95 -37.84
N ILE A 134 -37.72 -24.55 -37.04
CA ILE A 134 -37.92 -24.04 -35.70
C ILE A 134 -38.18 -22.53 -35.71
N GLU A 135 -39.23 -22.07 -35.12
CA GLU A 135 -39.47 -20.65 -34.86
C GLU A 135 -38.65 -20.26 -33.63
N TRP A 136 -37.41 -19.84 -33.90
CA TRP A 136 -36.47 -19.50 -32.87
C TRP A 136 -36.50 -18.01 -32.54
N THR A 137 -36.39 -17.69 -31.23
CA THR A 137 -36.12 -16.34 -30.69
C THR A 137 -35.09 -16.45 -29.57
N PRO A 138 -34.43 -15.35 -29.16
CA PRO A 138 -33.52 -15.34 -28.02
C PRO A 138 -34.15 -15.85 -26.71
N ALA A 139 -35.47 -15.79 -26.58
CA ALA A 139 -36.21 -16.40 -25.46
C ALA A 139 -36.03 -17.91 -25.33
N LEU A 140 -35.45 -18.60 -26.32
CA LEU A 140 -35.08 -20.02 -26.23
C LEU A 140 -33.67 -20.24 -25.59
N ILE A 141 -32.95 -19.18 -25.29
CA ILE A 141 -31.75 -19.26 -24.46
C ILE A 141 -32.09 -18.93 -23.00
N PHE A 142 -32.71 -17.77 -22.75
CA PHE A 142 -33.35 -17.43 -21.49
C PHE A 142 -34.76 -16.83 -21.74
N PRO A 143 -35.78 -17.22 -20.97
CA PRO A 143 -37.21 -16.85 -21.28
C PRO A 143 -37.42 -15.32 -21.41
N GLU A 144 -36.69 -14.51 -20.69
CA GLU A 144 -36.82 -13.04 -20.69
C GLU A 144 -36.09 -12.34 -21.83
N MET A 145 -35.27 -13.06 -22.61
CA MET A 145 -34.47 -12.45 -23.66
C MET A 145 -35.31 -12.06 -24.88
N THR A 146 -35.04 -10.87 -25.38
CA THR A 146 -35.55 -10.35 -26.64
C THR A 146 -34.44 -10.11 -27.66
N TRP A 147 -34.79 -9.74 -28.91
CA TRP A 147 -33.85 -9.71 -30.03
C TRP A 147 -32.58 -8.82 -29.83
N GLY A 148 -32.67 -7.74 -29.10
CA GLY A 148 -31.55 -6.83 -28.85
C GLY A 148 -30.80 -7.09 -27.55
N ASP A 149 -31.21 -8.07 -26.75
CA ASP A 149 -30.64 -8.32 -25.45
C ASP A 149 -29.30 -9.06 -25.53
N THR A 150 -28.44 -8.77 -24.55
CA THR A 150 -27.12 -9.39 -24.37
C THR A 150 -26.98 -9.88 -22.94
N VAL A 151 -26.07 -10.82 -22.69
CA VAL A 151 -25.59 -11.13 -21.34
C VAL A 151 -24.35 -10.28 -21.09
N ARG A 152 -24.31 -9.65 -19.93
CA ARG A 152 -23.19 -8.82 -19.50
C ARG A 152 -22.62 -9.32 -18.19
N VAL A 153 -21.31 -9.24 -18.08
CA VAL A 153 -20.54 -9.46 -16.85
C VAL A 153 -20.18 -8.09 -16.31
N ALA A 154 -20.46 -7.86 -15.04
CA ALA A 154 -20.07 -6.62 -14.35
C ALA A 154 -19.36 -6.98 -13.04
N SER A 155 -18.20 -6.37 -12.81
CA SER A 155 -17.52 -6.48 -11.53
C SER A 155 -18.24 -5.63 -10.48
N ILE A 156 -18.34 -6.17 -9.26
CA ILE A 156 -18.80 -5.45 -8.06
C ILE A 156 -17.54 -5.14 -7.26
N ALA A 157 -17.15 -3.86 -7.24
CA ALA A 157 -15.92 -3.46 -6.56
C ALA A 157 -16.01 -3.71 -5.06
N ALA A 158 -14.98 -4.31 -4.49
CA ALA A 158 -14.76 -4.35 -3.05
C ALA A 158 -14.44 -2.95 -2.51
N LYS A 159 -14.88 -2.65 -1.28
CA LYS A 159 -14.43 -1.46 -0.55
C LYS A 159 -13.03 -1.73 -0.01
N ARG A 160 -12.06 -0.87 -0.34
CA ARG A 160 -10.72 -0.93 0.25
C ARG A 160 -10.82 -0.58 1.73
N GLY A 161 -10.21 -1.39 2.60
CA GLY A 161 -10.17 -1.18 4.04
C GLY A 161 -9.50 0.13 4.44
N GLU A 162 -9.85 0.64 5.59
CA GLU A 162 -9.33 1.90 6.12
C GLU A 162 -8.02 1.67 6.90
N ILE A 163 -7.19 2.72 7.01
CA ILE A 163 -6.05 2.73 7.91
C ILE A 163 -6.36 3.75 9.00
N LEU A 164 -6.39 3.28 10.24
CA LEU A 164 -6.89 4.00 11.40
C LEU A 164 -5.79 4.21 12.44
N ALA A 165 -5.90 5.27 13.23
CA ALA A 165 -5.15 5.47 14.46
C ALA A 165 -6.02 6.18 15.49
N ASP A 166 -6.06 5.70 16.73
CA ASP A 166 -6.93 6.20 17.80
C ASP A 166 -8.41 6.37 17.34
N GLY A 167 -8.88 5.48 16.46
CA GLY A 167 -10.24 5.52 15.88
C GLY A 167 -10.46 6.58 14.79
N HIS A 168 -9.42 7.28 14.36
CA HIS A 168 -9.47 8.26 13.27
C HIS A 168 -8.93 7.66 11.97
N ALA A 169 -9.66 7.83 10.88
CA ALA A 169 -9.20 7.37 9.57
C ALA A 169 -8.06 8.25 9.04
N LEU A 170 -6.89 7.63 8.87
CA LEU A 170 -5.72 8.25 8.23
C LEU A 170 -5.74 8.03 6.71
N ALA A 171 -6.34 6.93 6.28
CA ALA A 171 -6.62 6.64 4.88
C ALA A 171 -8.01 6.01 4.80
N ALA A 172 -8.92 6.66 4.10
CA ALA A 172 -10.31 6.24 3.98
C ALA A 172 -10.70 5.99 2.52
N THR A 173 -11.75 5.18 2.33
CA THR A 173 -12.37 4.98 1.04
C THR A 173 -13.66 5.79 0.99
N VAL A 174 -13.69 6.82 0.15
CA VAL A 174 -14.82 7.76 0.06
C VAL A 174 -15.50 7.68 -1.30
N GLY A 175 -16.80 7.99 -1.32
CA GLY A 175 -17.56 8.09 -2.56
C GLY A 175 -17.02 9.21 -3.44
N ALA A 176 -17.06 9.02 -4.76
CA ALA A 176 -16.67 10.02 -5.72
C ALA A 176 -17.84 10.42 -6.59
N VAL A 177 -17.91 11.70 -6.92
CA VAL A 177 -18.85 12.28 -7.89
C VAL A 177 -18.10 12.56 -9.18
N SER A 178 -18.47 11.91 -10.27
CA SER A 178 -17.84 12.15 -11.57
C SER A 178 -18.72 13.02 -12.45
N VAL A 179 -18.16 14.13 -12.91
CA VAL A 179 -18.76 14.94 -13.99
C VAL A 179 -18.26 14.41 -15.32
N TYR A 180 -19.17 13.98 -16.17
CA TYR A 180 -18.86 13.45 -17.49
C TYR A 180 -19.56 14.21 -18.61
N ALA A 181 -19.06 14.04 -19.80
CA ALA A 181 -19.70 14.55 -21.03
C ALA A 181 -20.09 13.38 -21.94
N ALA A 182 -21.21 13.53 -22.64
CA ALA A 182 -21.62 12.69 -23.76
C ALA A 182 -21.30 13.40 -25.08
N PRO A 183 -20.18 13.06 -25.77
CA PRO A 183 -19.75 13.77 -27.00
C PRO A 183 -20.80 13.81 -28.07
N SER A 184 -21.64 12.79 -28.24
CA SER A 184 -22.74 12.75 -29.20
C SER A 184 -23.80 13.84 -28.99
N LEU A 185 -23.91 14.39 -27.79
CA LEU A 185 -24.85 15.45 -27.43
C LEU A 185 -24.25 16.85 -27.52
N ILE A 186 -22.94 16.96 -27.81
CA ILE A 186 -22.22 18.23 -27.95
C ILE A 186 -22.33 18.73 -29.37
N ALA A 187 -23.05 19.85 -29.57
CA ALA A 187 -23.25 20.44 -30.89
C ALA A 187 -22.04 21.25 -31.38
N ASP A 188 -21.34 21.93 -30.48
CA ASP A 188 -20.12 22.71 -30.73
C ASP A 188 -19.14 22.51 -29.56
N GLU A 189 -18.04 21.83 -29.85
CA GLU A 189 -17.02 21.49 -28.85
C GLU A 189 -16.35 22.74 -28.25
N SER A 190 -16.12 23.78 -29.05
CA SER A 190 -15.47 24.99 -28.56
C SER A 190 -16.36 25.77 -27.59
N VAL A 191 -17.66 25.85 -27.87
CA VAL A 191 -18.65 26.47 -27.00
C VAL A 191 -18.81 25.63 -25.71
N PHE A 192 -18.90 24.32 -25.84
CA PHE A 192 -18.98 23.40 -24.71
C PHE A 192 -17.77 23.56 -23.77
N CYS A 193 -16.55 23.49 -24.31
CA CYS A 193 -15.34 23.64 -23.54
C CYS A 193 -15.27 25.00 -22.82
N ALA A 194 -15.66 26.08 -23.48
CA ALA A 194 -15.68 27.42 -22.88
C ALA A 194 -16.70 27.56 -21.75
N GLN A 195 -17.82 26.82 -21.79
CA GLN A 195 -18.83 26.82 -20.73
C GLN A 195 -18.43 25.95 -19.53
N VAL A 196 -17.85 24.77 -19.80
CA VAL A 196 -17.58 23.78 -18.76
C VAL A 196 -16.26 24.04 -18.03
N SER A 197 -15.23 24.54 -18.73
CA SER A 197 -13.89 24.77 -18.15
C SER A 197 -13.91 25.60 -16.86
N PRO A 198 -14.55 26.78 -16.80
CA PRO A 198 -14.57 27.61 -15.58
C PRO A 198 -15.38 26.96 -14.44
N LEU A 199 -16.41 26.18 -14.75
CA LEU A 199 -17.24 25.50 -13.76
C LEU A 199 -16.48 24.34 -13.08
N LEU A 200 -15.55 23.70 -13.80
CA LEU A 200 -14.75 22.61 -13.31
C LEU A 200 -13.37 23.05 -12.79
N GLY A 201 -13.00 24.33 -12.98
CA GLY A 201 -11.66 24.82 -12.68
C GLY A 201 -10.59 24.15 -13.56
N LEU A 202 -10.94 23.80 -14.81
CA LEU A 202 -10.07 23.20 -15.80
C LEU A 202 -9.77 24.21 -16.92
N THR A 203 -8.65 23.98 -17.61
CA THR A 203 -8.38 24.69 -18.87
C THR A 203 -9.20 24.09 -20.03
N VAL A 204 -9.41 24.87 -21.09
CA VAL A 204 -10.07 24.37 -22.30
C VAL A 204 -9.36 23.16 -22.90
N ASP A 205 -8.02 23.15 -22.85
CA ASP A 205 -7.23 22.04 -23.40
C ASP A 205 -7.36 20.77 -22.57
N GLU A 206 -7.49 20.87 -21.25
CA GLU A 206 -7.76 19.73 -20.38
C GLU A 206 -9.14 19.12 -20.67
N VAL A 207 -10.17 19.95 -20.87
CA VAL A 207 -11.49 19.47 -21.24
C VAL A 207 -11.46 18.79 -22.62
N LYS A 208 -10.79 19.38 -23.62
CA LYS A 208 -10.61 18.76 -24.96
C LYS A 208 -9.88 17.41 -24.85
N LYS A 209 -8.82 17.35 -24.06
CA LYS A 209 -8.08 16.11 -23.81
C LYS A 209 -8.96 15.04 -23.13
N ALA A 210 -9.86 15.43 -22.23
CA ALA A 210 -10.81 14.51 -21.63
C ALA A 210 -11.82 14.00 -22.67
N LEU A 211 -12.38 14.89 -23.50
CA LEU A 211 -13.30 14.53 -24.59
C LEU A 211 -12.66 13.55 -25.59
N SER A 212 -11.37 13.75 -25.93
CA SER A 212 -10.65 12.86 -26.86
C SER A 212 -10.46 11.42 -26.32
N LYS A 213 -10.64 11.20 -25.04
CA LYS A 213 -10.57 9.89 -24.36
C LYS A 213 -11.94 9.24 -24.17
N ALA A 214 -13.00 9.79 -24.76
CA ALA A 214 -14.34 9.25 -24.63
C ALA A 214 -14.40 7.77 -25.05
N TYR A 215 -15.07 6.96 -24.24
CA TYR A 215 -15.35 5.57 -24.52
C TYR A 215 -16.86 5.33 -24.39
N ASN A 216 -17.47 4.67 -25.36
CA ASN A 216 -18.92 4.43 -25.38
C ASN A 216 -19.76 5.71 -25.16
N ASP A 217 -19.37 6.82 -25.77
CA ASP A 217 -20.02 8.15 -25.66
C ASP A 217 -19.93 8.76 -24.25
N VAL A 218 -18.98 8.33 -23.40
CA VAL A 218 -18.76 8.89 -22.06
C VAL A 218 -17.31 9.39 -21.95
N ALA A 219 -17.14 10.68 -21.71
CA ALA A 219 -15.86 11.30 -21.39
C ALA A 219 -15.88 11.83 -19.96
N VAL A 220 -15.14 11.24 -19.04
CA VAL A 220 -15.02 11.77 -17.68
C VAL A 220 -14.19 13.05 -17.72
N LEU A 221 -14.81 14.16 -17.34
CA LEU A 221 -14.19 15.49 -17.34
C LEU A 221 -13.43 15.74 -16.04
N LYS A 222 -14.05 15.46 -14.90
CA LYS A 222 -13.46 15.62 -13.57
C LYS A 222 -14.20 14.75 -12.55
N THR A 223 -13.45 14.23 -11.60
CA THR A 223 -13.98 13.51 -10.45
C THR A 223 -13.73 14.31 -9.19
N TYR A 224 -14.73 14.42 -8.34
CA TYR A 224 -14.71 15.11 -7.06
C TYR A 224 -14.97 14.11 -5.92
N TYR A 225 -14.52 14.41 -4.73
CA TYR A 225 -15.07 13.79 -3.54
C TYR A 225 -16.54 14.21 -3.36
N SER A 226 -17.33 13.41 -2.68
CA SER A 226 -18.80 13.59 -2.64
C SER A 226 -19.27 14.95 -2.15
N ASP A 227 -18.46 15.64 -1.32
CA ASP A 227 -18.75 16.95 -0.71
C ASP A 227 -18.05 18.14 -1.40
N GLU A 228 -17.08 17.89 -2.31
CA GLU A 228 -16.33 18.95 -3.00
C GLU A 228 -17.13 19.66 -4.11
N LEU A 229 -18.14 18.98 -4.66
CA LEU A 229 -18.94 19.58 -5.73
C LEU A 229 -20.07 20.42 -5.16
N LEU A 230 -19.85 21.73 -5.09
CA LEU A 230 -20.85 22.69 -4.58
C LEU A 230 -22.17 22.60 -5.36
N SER A 231 -23.29 22.65 -4.66
CA SER A 231 -24.64 22.58 -5.23
C SER A 231 -24.87 23.60 -6.35
N SER A 232 -24.31 24.81 -6.24
CA SER A 232 -24.41 25.87 -7.25
C SER A 232 -23.66 25.55 -8.55
N ALA A 233 -22.47 24.93 -8.47
CA ALA A 233 -21.72 24.47 -9.63
C ALA A 233 -22.42 23.28 -10.30
N ARG A 234 -23.00 22.41 -9.51
CA ARG A 234 -23.76 21.25 -9.96
C ARG A 234 -24.97 21.63 -10.84
N GLU A 235 -25.80 22.57 -10.39
CA GLU A 235 -26.96 23.06 -11.17
C GLU A 235 -26.51 23.68 -12.50
N GLN A 236 -25.43 24.48 -12.48
CA GLN A 236 -24.88 25.07 -13.67
C GLN A 236 -24.33 24.03 -14.65
N LEU A 237 -23.61 23.03 -14.17
CA LEU A 237 -23.07 21.93 -14.98
C LEU A 237 -24.20 21.14 -15.64
N LEU A 238 -25.25 20.77 -14.89
CA LEU A 238 -26.39 20.04 -15.42
C LEU A 238 -27.22 20.87 -16.43
N SER A 239 -27.09 22.17 -16.43
CA SER A 239 -27.72 23.04 -17.44
C SER A 239 -27.00 22.99 -18.79
N VAL A 240 -25.74 22.52 -18.84
CA VAL A 240 -24.97 22.41 -20.09
C VAL A 240 -25.36 21.11 -20.80
N ARG A 241 -25.85 21.22 -22.01
CA ARG A 241 -26.25 20.05 -22.81
C ARG A 241 -25.06 19.13 -23.06
N GLY A 242 -25.22 17.84 -22.76
CA GLY A 242 -24.17 16.85 -22.89
C GLY A 242 -23.35 16.63 -21.62
N VAL A 243 -23.57 17.41 -20.55
CA VAL A 243 -22.99 17.14 -19.23
C VAL A 243 -23.90 16.23 -18.42
N GLY A 244 -23.33 15.27 -17.76
CA GLY A 244 -23.98 14.44 -16.74
C GLY A 244 -23.13 14.38 -15.48
N ILE A 245 -23.80 14.06 -14.36
CA ILE A 245 -23.15 13.87 -13.05
C ILE A 245 -23.56 12.50 -12.55
N ASP A 246 -22.56 11.72 -12.16
CA ASP A 246 -22.72 10.37 -11.65
C ASP A 246 -22.37 10.33 -10.16
N GLU A 247 -23.35 9.95 -9.33
CA GLU A 247 -23.27 10.05 -7.86
C GLU A 247 -23.31 8.71 -7.15
N GLY A 248 -23.09 7.67 -7.74
CA GLY A 248 -23.36 6.53 -6.91
C GLY A 248 -22.82 5.20 -7.33
N ASN A 249 -22.25 5.15 -8.47
CA ASN A 249 -21.86 3.80 -8.90
C ASN A 249 -20.37 3.62 -9.09
N PHE A 250 -19.51 4.65 -8.89
CA PHE A 250 -18.50 4.47 -9.86
C PHE A 250 -17.07 4.75 -9.58
N LYS A 251 -16.68 5.46 -8.61
CA LYS A 251 -15.29 5.43 -8.18
C LYS A 251 -15.23 5.76 -6.70
N VAL A 252 -15.06 4.74 -5.92
CA VAL A 252 -14.49 4.90 -4.60
C VAL A 252 -13.09 5.48 -4.78
N GLN A 253 -12.82 6.61 -4.16
CA GLN A 253 -11.51 7.22 -4.15
C GLN A 253 -10.84 6.99 -2.80
N ARG A 254 -9.52 6.83 -2.82
CA ARG A 254 -8.74 6.84 -1.59
C ARG A 254 -8.48 8.26 -1.17
N GLU A 255 -8.82 8.61 0.06
CA GLU A 255 -8.58 9.90 0.67
C GLU A 255 -7.67 9.76 1.88
N TYR A 256 -6.82 10.75 2.07
CA TYR A 256 -5.96 10.89 3.24
C TYR A 256 -6.40 12.16 3.99
N PRO A 257 -7.32 12.04 4.98
CA PRO A 257 -7.98 13.19 5.59
C PRO A 257 -7.01 14.18 6.25
N TYR A 258 -5.85 13.69 6.68
CA TYR A 258 -4.80 14.51 7.29
C TYR A 258 -3.69 14.92 6.32
N GLY A 259 -3.90 14.74 5.03
CA GLY A 259 -3.01 15.21 3.97
C GLY A 259 -1.60 14.60 4.02
N ASP A 260 -0.69 15.29 4.69
CA ASP A 260 0.72 14.95 4.77
C ASP A 260 1.12 14.22 6.06
N LEU A 261 0.18 14.05 7.01
CA LEU A 261 0.45 13.34 8.26
C LEU A 261 0.80 11.87 7.97
N LEU A 262 1.94 11.41 8.47
CA LEU A 262 2.46 10.04 8.24
C LEU A 262 2.71 9.69 6.75
N ALA A 263 2.86 10.66 5.85
CA ALA A 263 2.91 10.42 4.41
C ALA A 263 3.89 9.32 4.00
N HIS A 264 5.11 9.32 4.55
CA HIS A 264 6.13 8.35 4.21
C HIS A 264 5.85 6.93 4.73
N THR A 265 5.01 6.82 5.75
CA THR A 265 4.63 5.54 6.38
C THR A 265 3.37 4.96 5.76
N LEU A 266 2.33 5.77 5.62
CA LEU A 266 1.09 5.36 4.97
C LEU A 266 1.35 4.99 3.50
N GLY A 267 2.12 5.82 2.80
CA GLY A 267 2.23 5.70 1.36
C GLY A 267 0.94 6.13 0.66
N TYR A 268 0.78 5.77 -0.60
CA TYR A 268 -0.38 6.16 -1.39
C TYR A 268 -0.76 5.09 -2.40
N VAL A 269 -1.98 5.17 -2.89
CA VAL A 269 -2.49 4.33 -3.98
C VAL A 269 -2.36 5.05 -5.32
N GLY A 270 -2.30 4.27 -6.39
CA GLY A 270 -2.31 4.77 -7.77
C GLY A 270 -2.64 3.68 -8.77
N PRO A 271 -2.87 4.03 -10.04
CA PRO A 271 -3.15 3.04 -11.07
C PRO A 271 -2.05 1.98 -11.15
N VAL A 272 -2.44 0.73 -11.36
CA VAL A 272 -1.48 -0.34 -11.64
C VAL A 272 -0.70 0.03 -12.90
N SER A 273 0.62 -0.14 -12.88
CA SER A 273 1.49 0.23 -14.01
C SER A 273 2.81 -0.53 -13.95
N ALA A 274 3.34 -0.86 -15.12
CA ALA A 274 4.67 -1.42 -15.33
C ALA A 274 5.27 -0.86 -16.63
N ASP A 275 6.55 -1.12 -16.86
CA ASP A 275 7.27 -0.56 -18.02
C ASP A 275 6.93 -1.29 -19.34
N SER A 276 6.43 -2.52 -19.27
CA SER A 276 5.97 -3.31 -20.42
C SER A 276 4.64 -4.00 -20.15
N ALA A 277 3.98 -4.47 -21.22
CA ALA A 277 2.73 -5.22 -21.10
C ALA A 277 2.95 -6.59 -20.43
N GLU A 278 4.09 -7.22 -20.66
CA GLU A 278 4.47 -8.50 -20.06
C GLU A 278 4.69 -8.35 -18.54
N GLU A 279 5.38 -7.29 -18.11
CA GLU A 279 5.58 -6.99 -16.69
C GLU A 279 4.27 -6.62 -16.01
N LEU A 280 3.40 -5.87 -16.69
CA LEU A 280 2.08 -5.54 -16.17
C LEU A 280 1.24 -6.81 -15.95
N GLN A 281 1.23 -7.73 -16.93
CA GLN A 281 0.52 -8.99 -16.79
C GLN A 281 1.09 -9.84 -15.64
N ALA A 282 2.41 -9.94 -15.53
CA ALA A 282 3.05 -10.68 -14.44
C ALA A 282 2.72 -10.09 -13.06
N LEU A 283 2.64 -8.74 -12.96
CA LEU A 283 2.24 -8.06 -11.73
C LEU A 283 0.77 -8.37 -11.38
N LEU A 284 -0.14 -8.34 -12.36
CA LEU A 284 -1.55 -8.65 -12.14
C LEU A 284 -1.74 -10.12 -11.72
N ASP A 285 -1.00 -11.04 -12.35
CA ASP A 285 -1.02 -12.47 -12.00
C ASP A 285 -0.53 -12.70 -10.56
N ASP A 286 0.58 -12.04 -10.13
CA ASP A 286 1.09 -12.10 -8.76
C ASP A 286 0.07 -11.57 -7.75
N LEU A 287 -0.54 -10.42 -8.03
CA LEU A 287 -1.55 -9.82 -7.14
C LEU A 287 -2.79 -10.70 -7.02
N ASN A 288 -3.26 -11.28 -8.14
CA ASN A 288 -4.40 -12.18 -8.15
C ASN A 288 -4.10 -13.52 -7.44
N GLU A 289 -2.89 -14.06 -7.60
CA GLU A 289 -2.44 -15.25 -6.85
C GLU A 289 -2.41 -14.98 -5.34
N ARG A 290 -1.84 -13.85 -4.92
CA ARG A 290 -1.72 -13.47 -3.51
C ARG A 290 -3.08 -13.24 -2.84
N ILE A 291 -4.04 -12.64 -3.55
CA ILE A 291 -5.39 -12.44 -2.99
C ILE A 291 -6.25 -13.69 -3.09
N GLY A 292 -5.84 -14.68 -3.90
CA GLY A 292 -6.56 -15.94 -4.12
C GLY A 292 -7.85 -15.77 -4.92
N ASP A 293 -7.84 -14.85 -5.91
CA ASP A 293 -8.94 -14.62 -6.84
C ASP A 293 -8.39 -14.14 -8.19
N GLU A 294 -8.63 -14.90 -9.28
CA GLU A 294 -8.05 -14.65 -10.60
C GLU A 294 -8.63 -13.40 -11.32
N SER A 295 -9.68 -12.80 -10.79
CA SER A 295 -10.45 -11.73 -11.46
C SER A 295 -10.44 -10.39 -10.72
N THR A 296 -9.87 -10.31 -9.52
CA THR A 296 -9.91 -9.10 -8.69
C THR A 296 -9.09 -7.96 -9.29
N TYR A 297 -7.84 -8.24 -9.70
CA TYR A 297 -6.98 -7.22 -10.29
C TYR A 297 -6.97 -7.28 -11.81
N ASN A 298 -7.07 -6.10 -12.43
CA ASN A 298 -7.01 -5.90 -13.87
C ASN A 298 -6.27 -4.58 -14.20
N VAL A 299 -6.16 -4.25 -15.48
CA VAL A 299 -5.42 -3.07 -15.97
C VAL A 299 -5.96 -1.72 -15.48
N ASP A 300 -7.20 -1.68 -15.00
CA ASP A 300 -7.83 -0.47 -14.47
C ASP A 300 -7.74 -0.40 -12.93
N SER A 301 -7.15 -1.40 -12.28
CA SER A 301 -7.06 -1.47 -10.83
C SER A 301 -6.19 -0.36 -10.25
N VAL A 302 -6.56 0.08 -9.04
CA VAL A 302 -5.80 1.00 -8.21
C VAL A 302 -5.16 0.20 -7.09
N VAL A 303 -3.84 0.31 -6.94
CA VAL A 303 -3.04 -0.48 -6.00
C VAL A 303 -2.15 0.41 -5.15
N GLY A 304 -1.73 -0.08 -3.98
CA GLY A 304 -0.75 0.59 -3.14
C GLY A 304 0.61 0.71 -3.82
N LYS A 305 1.17 1.92 -3.85
CA LYS A 305 2.45 2.22 -4.50
C LYS A 305 3.62 2.27 -3.55
N LEU A 306 3.39 2.70 -2.33
CA LEU A 306 4.40 2.84 -1.28
C LEU A 306 3.79 2.58 0.10
N GLY A 307 4.64 2.46 1.13
CA GLY A 307 4.26 2.41 2.54
C GLY A 307 3.35 1.24 2.90
N LEU A 308 2.50 1.46 3.89
CA LEU A 308 1.53 0.47 4.37
C LEU A 308 0.50 0.12 3.30
N GLU A 309 0.10 1.09 2.47
CA GLU A 309 -0.80 0.86 1.33
C GLU A 309 -0.27 -0.22 0.38
N LYS A 310 1.04 -0.24 0.11
CA LYS A 310 1.68 -1.26 -0.72
C LYS A 310 1.93 -2.56 0.04
N GLN A 311 2.39 -2.46 1.27
CA GLN A 311 2.78 -3.61 2.09
C GLN A 311 1.59 -4.54 2.35
N TYR A 312 0.44 -3.94 2.65
CA TYR A 312 -0.80 -4.64 2.97
C TYR A 312 -1.85 -4.52 1.87
N GLU A 313 -1.39 -4.49 0.61
CA GLU A 313 -2.25 -4.32 -0.56
C GLU A 313 -3.38 -5.36 -0.59
N THR A 314 -3.07 -6.63 -0.38
CA THR A 314 -4.05 -7.71 -0.47
C THR A 314 -5.05 -7.72 0.69
N GLU A 315 -4.60 -7.37 1.89
CA GLU A 315 -5.47 -7.22 3.06
C GLU A 315 -6.41 -6.03 2.91
N LEU A 316 -5.88 -4.89 2.44
CA LEU A 316 -6.64 -3.66 2.27
C LEU A 316 -7.60 -3.71 1.07
N HIS A 317 -7.22 -4.35 -0.04
CA HIS A 317 -7.99 -4.29 -1.29
C HIS A 317 -9.33 -5.01 -1.19
N GLY A 318 -9.36 -6.20 -0.59
CA GLY A 318 -10.51 -7.10 -0.63
C GLY A 318 -10.67 -7.80 -1.98
N LYS A 319 -11.73 -8.60 -2.14
CA LYS A 319 -12.01 -9.34 -3.38
C LYS A 319 -13.23 -8.80 -4.07
N ASN A 320 -13.10 -8.52 -5.36
CA ASN A 320 -14.24 -8.07 -6.13
C ASN A 320 -15.31 -9.16 -6.26
N GLY A 321 -16.56 -8.76 -6.23
CA GLY A 321 -17.69 -9.57 -6.62
C GLY A 321 -17.94 -9.50 -8.12
N GLU A 322 -18.88 -10.31 -8.56
CA GLU A 322 -19.25 -10.40 -9.97
C GLU A 322 -20.75 -10.52 -10.11
N GLU A 323 -21.33 -9.88 -11.11
CA GLU A 323 -22.72 -10.01 -11.45
C GLU A 323 -22.87 -10.28 -12.95
N ILE A 324 -23.57 -11.36 -13.29
CA ILE A 324 -23.88 -11.71 -14.69
C ILE A 324 -25.38 -11.53 -14.87
N PHE A 325 -25.76 -10.71 -15.84
CA PHE A 325 -27.15 -10.34 -16.03
C PHE A 325 -27.53 -10.16 -17.50
N ILE A 326 -28.82 -10.34 -17.79
CA ILE A 326 -29.41 -10.02 -19.08
C ILE A 326 -29.63 -8.50 -19.13
N SER A 327 -29.04 -7.87 -20.15
CA SER A 327 -29.17 -6.44 -20.44
C SER A 327 -29.97 -6.20 -21.71
N SER A 328 -30.91 -5.25 -21.67
CA SER A 328 -31.64 -4.80 -22.87
C SER A 328 -30.70 -4.06 -23.83
N ALA A 329 -31.14 -3.89 -25.10
CA ALA A 329 -30.42 -3.07 -26.08
C ALA A 329 -30.20 -1.61 -25.61
N GLY A 330 -31.05 -1.11 -24.69
CA GLY A 330 -30.91 0.21 -24.06
C GLY A 330 -30.04 0.21 -22.82
N GLY A 331 -29.45 -0.93 -22.43
CA GLY A 331 -28.58 -1.05 -21.24
C GLY A 331 -29.31 -1.34 -19.92
N GLU A 332 -30.65 -1.49 -19.94
CA GLU A 332 -31.43 -1.80 -18.74
C GLU A 332 -31.20 -3.24 -18.30
N LYS A 333 -30.96 -3.46 -17.00
CA LYS A 333 -30.83 -4.78 -16.38
C LYS A 333 -32.19 -5.44 -16.24
N LYS A 334 -32.40 -6.59 -16.92
CA LYS A 334 -33.64 -7.34 -16.92
C LYS A 334 -33.69 -8.45 -15.87
N ARG A 335 -32.62 -9.26 -15.80
CA ARG A 335 -32.52 -10.38 -14.87
C ARG A 335 -31.08 -10.66 -14.52
N VAL A 336 -30.82 -10.84 -13.23
CA VAL A 336 -29.55 -11.36 -12.72
C VAL A 336 -29.54 -12.88 -12.86
N LEU A 337 -28.50 -13.40 -13.51
CA LEU A 337 -28.29 -14.82 -13.73
C LEU A 337 -27.37 -15.44 -12.68
N TYR A 338 -26.36 -14.66 -12.28
CA TYR A 338 -25.40 -15.01 -11.25
C TYR A 338 -24.96 -13.76 -10.49
N LYS A 339 -24.69 -13.90 -9.21
CA LYS A 339 -24.12 -12.84 -8.38
C LYS A 339 -23.21 -13.45 -7.31
N LYS A 340 -21.99 -12.97 -7.26
CA LYS A 340 -21.03 -13.15 -6.18
C LYS A 340 -20.84 -11.78 -5.53
N ASP A 341 -21.13 -11.66 -4.25
CA ASP A 341 -20.92 -10.40 -3.53
C ASP A 341 -19.42 -10.13 -3.36
N ALA A 342 -19.05 -8.86 -3.28
CA ALA A 342 -17.68 -8.46 -2.98
C ALA A 342 -17.34 -8.76 -1.51
N GLU A 343 -16.09 -9.14 -1.26
CA GLU A 343 -15.51 -9.25 0.08
C GLU A 343 -14.67 -8.00 0.32
N ASN A 344 -15.08 -7.12 1.23
CA ASN A 344 -14.34 -5.89 1.53
C ASN A 344 -12.97 -6.19 2.11
N GLY A 345 -12.04 -5.23 1.92
CA GLY A 345 -10.72 -5.28 2.54
C GLY A 345 -10.79 -5.10 4.05
N LEU A 346 -9.74 -5.54 4.75
CA LEU A 346 -9.61 -5.41 6.18
C LEU A 346 -9.17 -3.99 6.54
N ASP A 347 -9.73 -3.45 7.61
CA ASP A 347 -9.23 -2.23 8.24
C ASP A 347 -7.96 -2.52 9.04
N ILE A 348 -7.03 -1.57 9.03
CA ILE A 348 -5.76 -1.64 9.77
C ILE A 348 -5.75 -0.56 10.84
N GLU A 349 -5.69 -0.96 12.11
CA GLU A 349 -5.45 -0.04 13.22
C GLU A 349 -3.95 0.06 13.50
N LEU A 350 -3.45 1.29 13.63
CA LEU A 350 -2.04 1.57 13.93
C LEU A 350 -1.82 1.77 15.43
N THR A 351 -0.57 1.61 15.86
CA THR A 351 -0.12 1.90 17.25
C THR A 351 0.12 3.39 17.48
N ILE A 352 -0.09 4.21 16.46
CA ILE A 352 0.15 5.65 16.45
C ILE A 352 -0.82 6.35 17.40
N ASN A 353 -0.27 7.22 18.26
CA ASN A 353 -1.05 8.23 18.95
C ASN A 353 -1.12 9.49 18.08
N ILE A 354 -2.32 9.84 17.61
CA ILE A 354 -2.50 10.87 16.57
C ILE A 354 -2.06 12.27 17.05
N GLU A 355 -2.30 12.59 18.33
CA GLU A 355 -1.90 13.88 18.90
C GLU A 355 -0.36 13.99 19.03
N LEU A 356 0.28 12.89 19.43
CA LEU A 356 1.73 12.83 19.52
C LEU A 356 2.38 12.90 18.13
N GLN A 357 1.76 12.23 17.15
CA GLN A 357 2.18 12.26 15.75
C GLN A 357 2.11 13.68 15.18
N ARG A 358 0.96 14.35 15.36
CA ARG A 358 0.77 15.74 14.90
C ARG A 358 1.82 16.64 15.53
N ARG A 359 2.00 16.53 16.86
CA ARG A 359 3.02 17.31 17.59
C ARG A 359 4.43 17.06 17.07
N ALA A 360 4.79 15.80 16.78
CA ALA A 360 6.13 15.48 16.26
C ALA A 360 6.39 16.16 14.90
N GLN A 361 5.39 16.15 14.00
CA GLN A 361 5.50 16.76 12.69
C GLN A 361 5.52 18.29 12.75
N GLU A 362 4.61 18.90 13.51
CA GLU A 362 4.57 20.35 13.72
C GLU A 362 5.87 20.89 14.35
N LEU A 363 6.45 20.17 15.32
CA LEU A 363 7.72 20.55 15.94
C LEU A 363 8.87 20.53 14.93
N MET A 364 8.90 19.56 14.04
CA MET A 364 9.92 19.51 12.99
C MET A 364 9.74 20.67 12.01
N GLU A 365 8.53 20.96 11.59
CA GLU A 365 8.22 22.07 10.72
C GLU A 365 8.60 23.43 11.37
N LEU A 366 8.33 23.57 12.66
CA LEU A 366 8.65 24.80 13.43
C LEU A 366 10.16 25.04 13.55
N VAL A 367 10.97 23.98 13.77
CA VAL A 367 12.39 24.13 14.06
C VAL A 367 13.29 23.99 12.85
N LEU A 368 12.85 23.26 11.81
CA LEU A 368 13.61 23.04 10.59
C LEU A 368 13.18 24.07 9.52
N TYR A 369 13.79 25.22 9.56
CA TYR A 369 13.62 26.27 8.57
C TYR A 369 14.84 26.34 7.64
N GLY A 370 14.58 26.53 6.35
CA GLY A 370 15.61 26.62 5.31
C GLY A 370 15.50 25.53 4.25
N GLU A 371 15.94 25.85 3.04
CA GLU A 371 15.73 25.04 1.84
C GLU A 371 16.39 23.65 1.86
N THR A 372 17.35 23.44 2.75
CA THR A 372 18.13 22.20 2.82
C THR A 372 18.04 21.47 4.15
N THR A 373 17.22 21.96 5.10
CA THR A 373 17.06 21.30 6.40
C THR A 373 16.10 20.11 6.29
N ALA A 374 16.42 19.05 7.03
CA ALA A 374 15.64 17.83 7.02
C ALA A 374 15.79 17.09 8.34
N GLY A 375 14.95 16.07 8.58
CA GLY A 375 15.08 15.31 9.81
C GLY A 375 14.16 14.10 9.90
N ALA A 376 14.30 13.36 10.99
CA ALA A 376 13.50 12.23 11.37
C ALA A 376 13.24 12.20 12.87
N VAL A 377 12.03 11.81 13.25
CA VAL A 377 11.64 11.55 14.63
C VAL A 377 11.06 10.15 14.73
N VAL A 378 11.46 9.41 15.75
CA VAL A 378 10.87 8.13 16.13
C VAL A 378 10.49 8.20 17.60
N VAL A 379 9.24 7.95 17.91
CA VAL A 379 8.73 7.78 19.27
C VAL A 379 8.28 6.34 19.42
N LEU A 380 9.00 5.60 20.23
CA LEU A 380 8.87 4.16 20.41
C LEU A 380 8.52 3.85 21.86
N ASN A 381 7.60 2.92 22.10
CA ASN A 381 7.50 2.25 23.39
C ASN A 381 8.61 1.19 23.47
N PRO A 382 9.64 1.38 24.29
CA PRO A 382 10.79 0.50 24.30
C PRO A 382 10.53 -0.88 24.93
N LEU A 383 9.36 -1.09 25.56
CA LEU A 383 8.98 -2.36 26.18
C LEU A 383 8.07 -3.21 25.28
N THR A 384 7.31 -2.57 24.36
CA THR A 384 6.34 -3.26 23.49
C THR A 384 6.70 -3.22 22.03
N GLY A 385 7.65 -2.37 21.62
CA GLY A 385 7.99 -2.14 20.22
C GLY A 385 7.01 -1.24 19.46
N GLU A 386 5.94 -0.77 20.10
CA GLU A 386 4.92 0.08 19.47
C GLU A 386 5.48 1.44 19.08
N ILE A 387 5.34 1.79 17.81
CA ILE A 387 5.63 3.13 17.31
C ILE A 387 4.45 4.04 17.69
N GLN A 388 4.68 4.98 18.61
CA GLN A 388 3.67 5.94 19.07
C GLN A 388 3.60 7.18 18.16
N ALA A 389 4.71 7.56 17.53
CA ALA A 389 4.79 8.57 16.48
C ALA A 389 6.04 8.37 15.62
N VAL A 390 5.94 8.70 14.34
CA VAL A 390 7.05 8.61 13.39
C VAL A 390 6.93 9.71 12.33
N ALA A 391 7.98 10.52 12.17
CA ALA A 391 7.97 11.61 11.20
C ALA A 391 9.27 11.67 10.39
N SER A 392 9.15 11.86 9.10
CA SER A 392 10.22 12.20 8.16
C SER A 392 9.93 13.59 7.59
N TYR A 393 10.86 14.51 7.67
CA TYR A 393 10.71 15.90 7.23
C TYR A 393 11.77 16.25 6.15
N PRO A 394 11.41 17.00 5.12
CA PRO A 394 10.06 17.51 4.79
C PRO A 394 9.08 16.40 4.40
N THR A 395 7.81 16.71 4.49
CA THR A 395 6.71 15.82 4.09
C THR A 395 6.03 16.28 2.80
N TYR A 396 4.98 15.58 2.35
CA TYR A 396 4.20 15.90 1.17
C TYR A 396 2.77 15.39 1.30
N ASP A 397 1.81 16.08 0.66
CA ASP A 397 0.40 15.70 0.68
C ASP A 397 0.15 14.43 -0.18
N LEU A 398 -0.35 13.37 0.46
CA LEU A 398 -0.67 12.10 -0.17
C LEU A 398 -1.80 12.20 -1.20
N ASN A 399 -2.74 13.13 -0.98
CA ASN A 399 -3.86 13.34 -1.89
C ASN A 399 -3.41 13.81 -3.29
N LEU A 400 -2.24 14.45 -3.39
CA LEU A 400 -1.66 14.79 -4.70
C LEU A 400 -1.41 13.55 -5.56
N PHE A 401 -0.97 12.45 -4.93
CA PHE A 401 -0.68 11.19 -5.62
C PHE A 401 -1.95 10.37 -5.87
N ALA A 402 -2.81 10.24 -4.87
CA ALA A 402 -4.08 9.52 -5.00
C ALA A 402 -5.00 10.09 -6.08
N ARG A 403 -4.95 11.41 -6.28
CA ARG A 403 -5.71 12.12 -7.29
C ARG A 403 -5.02 12.21 -8.65
N GLY A 404 -3.82 11.65 -8.79
CA GLY A 404 -2.99 11.74 -10.00
C GLY A 404 -2.16 13.03 -10.04
N ILE A 405 -0.94 12.95 -9.50
CA ILE A 405 -0.03 14.10 -9.40
C ILE A 405 0.29 14.69 -10.77
N SER A 406 0.22 16.00 -10.91
CA SER A 406 0.65 16.69 -12.13
C SER A 406 2.17 16.63 -12.27
N ALA A 407 2.69 16.62 -13.51
CA ALA A 407 4.12 16.66 -13.78
C ALA A 407 4.82 17.83 -13.06
N LYS A 408 4.18 19.01 -13.06
CA LYS A 408 4.68 20.20 -12.35
C LYS A 408 4.87 19.97 -10.85
N ASN A 409 3.88 19.36 -10.18
CA ASN A 409 3.95 19.11 -8.74
C ASN A 409 4.97 18.01 -8.42
N TYR A 410 5.04 16.98 -9.26
CA TYR A 410 6.03 15.91 -9.11
C TYR A 410 7.46 16.45 -9.27
N ASP A 411 7.71 17.26 -10.31
CA ASP A 411 9.01 17.90 -10.54
C ASP A 411 9.40 18.81 -9.37
N ALA A 412 8.45 19.54 -8.79
CA ALA A 412 8.70 20.38 -7.61
C ALA A 412 9.13 19.56 -6.39
N LEU A 413 8.52 18.38 -6.14
CA LEU A 413 8.91 17.48 -5.06
C LEU A 413 10.27 16.81 -5.36
N GLN A 414 10.46 16.31 -6.57
CA GLN A 414 11.66 15.57 -6.96
C GLN A 414 12.93 16.46 -6.96
N ASN A 415 12.79 17.72 -7.40
CA ASN A 415 13.91 18.68 -7.49
C ASN A 415 14.08 19.52 -6.22
N ASN A 416 13.29 19.31 -5.18
CA ASN A 416 13.43 20.00 -3.92
C ASN A 416 14.76 19.60 -3.25
N PRO A 417 15.63 20.57 -2.88
CA PRO A 417 16.94 20.27 -2.25
C PRO A 417 16.84 19.47 -0.96
N ALA A 418 15.77 19.66 -0.18
CA ALA A 418 15.52 18.91 1.06
C ALA A 418 14.93 17.51 0.84
N LYS A 419 14.65 17.11 -0.42
CA LYS A 419 14.23 15.76 -0.83
C LYS A 419 13.04 15.22 -0.02
N PRO A 420 11.84 15.82 -0.14
CA PRO A 420 10.66 15.41 0.63
C PRO A 420 10.18 13.97 0.37
N LEU A 421 10.51 13.37 -0.76
CA LEU A 421 10.08 12.01 -1.09
C LEU A 421 10.88 10.91 -0.36
N ILE A 422 11.98 11.26 0.33
CA ILE A 422 12.78 10.28 1.06
C ILE A 422 12.16 9.98 2.42
N ASN A 423 11.82 8.70 2.66
CA ASN A 423 11.51 8.23 4.02
C ASN A 423 12.82 8.14 4.83
N ARG A 424 13.14 9.20 5.56
CA ARG A 424 14.38 9.27 6.34
C ARG A 424 14.41 8.28 7.49
N VAL A 425 13.25 7.90 8.00
CA VAL A 425 13.15 7.02 9.16
C VAL A 425 13.58 5.60 8.83
N THR A 426 13.16 5.08 7.66
CA THR A 426 13.37 3.68 7.27
C THR A 426 14.37 3.49 6.14
N GLN A 427 14.56 4.50 5.27
CA GLN A 427 15.41 4.39 4.08
C GLN A 427 16.67 5.26 4.14
N GLY A 428 16.68 6.29 4.99
CA GLY A 428 17.86 7.13 5.17
C GLY A 428 18.93 6.43 6.01
N LEU A 429 20.16 6.39 5.50
CA LEU A 429 21.32 5.83 6.19
C LEU A 429 22.25 6.96 6.61
N TYR A 430 22.46 7.10 7.92
CA TYR A 430 23.20 8.21 8.52
C TYR A 430 24.27 7.74 9.49
N PRO A 431 25.41 8.43 9.59
CA PRO A 431 26.40 8.12 10.62
C PRO A 431 25.79 8.38 12.01
N PRO A 432 25.81 7.39 12.94
CA PRO A 432 25.19 7.51 14.26
C PRO A 432 25.87 8.53 15.16
N GLY A 433 27.09 8.91 14.82
CA GLY A 433 27.88 9.80 15.64
C GLY A 433 27.99 9.33 17.08
N SER A 434 28.08 10.27 17.99
CA SER A 434 28.28 9.96 19.41
C SER A 434 27.16 9.18 20.09
N VAL A 435 26.02 8.88 19.43
CA VAL A 435 25.00 7.96 19.98
C VAL A 435 25.59 6.55 20.07
N LEU A 436 26.44 6.16 19.11
CA LEU A 436 27.09 4.84 19.09
C LEU A 436 27.96 4.60 20.34
N LYS A 437 28.46 5.63 21.00
CA LYS A 437 29.33 5.49 22.18
C LYS A 437 28.69 4.74 23.34
N ALA A 438 27.36 4.79 23.48
CA ALA A 438 26.64 3.98 24.46
C ALA A 438 26.81 2.47 24.17
N PHE A 439 26.76 2.09 22.89
CA PHE A 439 26.99 0.70 22.46
C PHE A 439 28.46 0.31 22.50
N THR A 440 29.37 1.24 22.23
CA THR A 440 30.84 1.02 22.40
C THR A 440 31.19 0.80 23.86
N ALA A 441 30.54 1.52 24.80
CA ALA A 441 30.71 1.29 26.23
C ALA A 441 30.21 -0.09 26.63
N ALA A 442 29.02 -0.48 26.13
CA ALA A 442 28.48 -1.82 26.36
C ALA A 442 29.43 -2.90 25.81
N ALA A 443 29.92 -2.73 24.58
CA ALA A 443 30.89 -3.64 23.96
C ALA A 443 32.15 -3.81 24.80
N ALA A 444 32.72 -2.72 25.29
CA ALA A 444 33.95 -2.74 26.09
C ALA A 444 33.76 -3.47 27.43
N LEU A 445 32.61 -3.31 28.06
CA LEU A 445 32.24 -4.01 29.29
C LEU A 445 31.94 -5.50 29.04
N GLU A 446 31.10 -5.84 28.07
CA GLU A 446 30.74 -7.21 27.74
C GLU A 446 31.92 -8.06 27.27
N THR A 447 32.82 -7.47 26.53
CA THR A 447 34.04 -8.18 26.09
C THR A 447 35.12 -8.24 27.18
N ASN A 448 34.85 -7.69 28.37
CA ASN A 448 35.80 -7.55 29.48
C ASN A 448 37.12 -6.86 29.06
N THR A 449 37.03 -5.97 28.07
CA THR A 449 38.18 -5.19 27.60
C THR A 449 38.47 -4.03 28.55
N LEU A 450 37.39 -3.37 29.01
CA LEU A 450 37.46 -2.28 29.98
C LEU A 450 36.57 -2.58 31.17
N THR A 451 36.88 -1.96 32.32
CA THR A 451 35.97 -1.85 33.47
C THR A 451 35.40 -0.42 33.54
N ASP A 452 34.34 -0.20 34.27
CA ASP A 452 33.77 1.12 34.53
C ASP A 452 34.72 2.07 35.23
N THR A 453 35.71 1.52 35.96
CA THR A 453 36.76 2.25 36.69
C THR A 453 38.02 2.52 35.87
N TYR A 454 38.09 1.99 34.61
CA TYR A 454 39.27 2.23 33.76
C TYR A 454 39.43 3.72 33.47
N ILE A 455 40.66 4.22 33.71
CA ILE A 455 41.08 5.59 33.46
C ILE A 455 41.97 5.61 32.21
N PHE A 456 41.66 6.45 31.23
CA PHE A 456 42.50 6.62 30.05
C PHE A 456 43.89 7.05 30.46
N PRO A 457 44.95 6.32 30.07
CA PRO A 457 46.32 6.56 30.55
C PRO A 457 47.14 7.48 29.65
N GLY A 458 46.64 7.81 28.44
CA GLY A 458 47.41 8.55 27.45
C GLY A 458 47.48 10.06 27.71
N ASP A 459 48.47 10.71 27.15
CA ASP A 459 48.62 12.15 27.21
C ASP A 459 47.72 12.84 26.18
N ILE A 460 46.97 13.85 26.62
CA ILE A 460 46.11 14.67 25.79
C ILE A 460 46.66 16.08 25.71
N GLU A 461 47.09 16.47 24.54
CA GLU A 461 47.67 17.80 24.28
C GLU A 461 46.64 18.66 23.52
N ASP A 462 46.31 19.85 24.07
CA ASP A 462 45.37 20.81 23.46
C ASP A 462 44.06 20.20 22.95
N ASP A 463 43.48 19.24 23.74
CA ASP A 463 42.27 18.48 23.41
C ASP A 463 42.42 17.46 22.26
N TYR A 464 43.66 17.09 21.92
CA TYR A 464 43.98 16.08 20.90
C TYR A 464 44.78 14.92 21.47
N TRP A 465 44.63 13.75 20.86
CA TRP A 465 45.37 12.53 21.12
C TRP A 465 45.77 11.85 19.82
N THR A 466 47.01 11.42 19.73
CA THR A 466 47.51 10.62 18.61
C THR A 466 47.94 9.26 19.12
N PRO A 467 47.23 8.16 18.78
CA PRO A 467 47.54 6.82 19.26
C PRO A 467 48.75 6.20 18.53
N THR A 468 49.96 6.66 18.88
CA THR A 468 51.21 6.26 18.22
C THR A 468 51.59 4.81 18.46
N GLU A 469 51.10 4.18 19.55
CA GLU A 469 51.31 2.79 19.92
C GLU A 469 50.66 1.76 18.96
N TYR A 470 49.73 2.20 18.12
CA TYR A 470 49.06 1.36 17.13
C TYR A 470 49.69 1.44 15.72
N GLY A 471 50.95 1.87 15.63
CA GLY A 471 51.70 1.95 14.38
C GLY A 471 51.70 3.34 13.75
N THR A 472 51.82 3.40 12.41
CA THR A 472 51.83 4.69 11.69
C THR A 472 50.44 5.28 11.70
N TRP A 473 50.24 6.31 12.53
CA TRP A 473 48.97 7.04 12.55
C TRP A 473 48.92 8.07 11.42
N ILE A 474 47.92 7.99 10.59
CA ILE A 474 47.68 8.96 9.52
C ILE A 474 46.85 10.12 10.09
N TRP A 475 47.39 11.35 9.95
CA TRP A 475 46.69 12.59 10.31
C TRP A 475 45.24 12.66 9.82
N PRO A 476 44.24 13.25 10.55
CA PRO A 476 44.43 14.06 11.77
C PRO A 476 44.42 13.26 13.07
N PRO A 477 44.93 13.82 14.20
CA PRO A 477 44.75 13.25 15.52
C PRO A 477 43.27 13.26 15.96
N ILE A 478 42.94 12.49 16.97
CA ILE A 478 41.58 12.40 17.52
C ILE A 478 41.35 13.62 18.42
N LYS A 479 40.27 14.36 18.11
CA LYS A 479 39.86 15.56 18.85
C LYS A 479 38.76 15.23 19.84
N ARG A 480 38.81 15.79 21.05
CA ARG A 480 37.68 15.74 22.01
C ARG A 480 36.43 16.39 21.41
N ALA A 481 35.27 15.86 21.72
CA ALA A 481 34.00 16.43 21.26
C ALA A 481 33.69 17.78 21.96
N GLN A 482 34.07 17.91 23.24
CA GLN A 482 33.86 19.13 24.04
C GLN A 482 35.19 19.67 24.61
N MET A 483 35.64 20.79 24.05
CA MET A 483 36.93 21.37 24.41
C MET A 483 36.95 22.04 25.78
N ASN A 484 35.79 22.43 26.34
CA ASN A 484 35.71 23.18 27.60
C ASN A 484 35.36 22.33 28.83
N ASN A 485 35.07 21.07 28.65
CA ASN A 485 34.65 20.19 29.76
C ASN A 485 35.72 19.11 30.02
N ARG A 486 36.80 19.51 30.70
CA ARG A 486 37.93 18.66 31.07
C ARG A 486 37.59 17.90 32.36
N ALA A 487 36.52 17.06 32.34
CA ALA A 487 36.24 16.22 33.50
C ALA A 487 37.43 15.27 33.75
N ALA A 488 38.04 15.38 34.90
CA ALA A 488 39.11 14.49 35.33
C ALA A 488 38.61 13.64 36.54
N PRO A 489 38.93 12.36 36.61
CA PRO A 489 39.68 11.58 35.63
C PRO A 489 38.91 11.26 34.37
N LEU A 490 39.57 10.99 33.23
CA LEU A 490 38.89 10.51 32.01
C LEU A 490 38.61 9.01 32.15
N ASN A 491 37.53 8.69 32.86
CA ASN A 491 36.96 7.36 33.03
C ASN A 491 35.69 7.20 32.19
N MET A 492 35.07 6.00 32.19
CA MET A 492 33.89 5.71 31.39
C MET A 492 32.73 6.65 31.71
N HIS A 493 32.43 6.93 32.99
CA HIS A 493 31.39 7.83 33.40
C HIS A 493 31.54 9.23 32.79
N ASN A 494 32.74 9.83 32.99
CA ASN A 494 33.03 11.14 32.45
C ASN A 494 33.07 11.17 30.91
N ALA A 495 33.50 10.07 30.29
CA ALA A 495 33.47 9.93 28.82
C ALA A 495 32.08 9.84 28.25
N VAL A 496 31.15 9.13 28.92
CA VAL A 496 29.74 9.02 28.51
C VAL A 496 29.03 10.38 28.61
N ILE A 497 29.10 11.06 29.77
CA ILE A 497 28.39 12.31 30.02
C ILE A 497 28.91 13.49 29.17
N ASN A 498 30.23 13.54 28.90
CA ASN A 498 30.85 14.55 28.08
C ASN A 498 31.03 14.14 26.63
N SER A 499 30.63 12.92 26.28
CA SER A 499 30.71 12.39 24.90
C SER A 499 32.16 12.42 24.33
N ASP A 500 33.14 11.96 25.12
CA ASP A 500 34.57 12.08 24.79
C ASP A 500 34.99 11.14 23.66
N ASN A 501 35.53 11.67 22.55
CA ASN A 501 35.97 10.86 21.42
C ASN A 501 37.22 10.05 21.72
N ILE A 502 38.14 10.60 22.49
CA ILE A 502 39.45 9.97 22.77
C ILE A 502 39.23 8.68 23.55
N TYR A 503 38.40 8.72 24.61
CA TYR A 503 38.10 7.53 25.41
C TYR A 503 37.52 6.40 24.55
N PHE A 504 36.51 6.70 23.69
CA PHE A 504 35.85 5.68 22.89
C PHE A 504 36.66 5.19 21.71
N ALA A 505 37.51 6.04 21.12
CA ALA A 505 38.53 5.61 20.17
C ALA A 505 39.52 4.62 20.81
N ASN A 506 40.02 4.95 22.01
CA ASN A 506 40.90 4.06 22.77
C ASN A 506 40.21 2.75 23.13
N ALA A 507 38.90 2.79 23.53
CA ALA A 507 38.13 1.58 23.83
C ALA A 507 38.04 0.66 22.61
N ALA A 508 37.75 1.20 21.43
CA ALA A 508 37.70 0.41 20.19
C ALA A 508 39.05 -0.19 19.82
N LEU A 509 40.12 0.62 19.91
CA LEU A 509 41.50 0.15 19.65
C LEU A 509 41.94 -0.97 20.63
N LEU A 510 41.58 -0.88 21.92
CA LEU A 510 41.88 -1.90 22.91
C LEU A 510 41.07 -3.17 22.69
N MET A 511 39.82 -3.09 22.25
CA MET A 511 39.01 -4.24 21.85
C MET A 511 39.58 -4.94 20.63
N GLY A 512 40.16 -4.17 19.70
CA GLY A 512 40.55 -4.65 18.41
C GLY A 512 39.39 -4.87 17.45
N GLU A 513 39.72 -5.05 16.18
CA GLU A 513 38.76 -5.18 15.07
C GLU A 513 37.70 -6.28 15.32
N ASP A 514 38.18 -7.50 15.59
CA ASP A 514 37.31 -8.67 15.71
C ASP A 514 36.27 -8.51 16.81
N LYS A 515 36.67 -8.10 18.03
CA LYS A 515 35.74 -7.97 19.15
C LYS A 515 34.76 -6.82 18.94
N PHE A 516 35.27 -5.66 18.48
CA PHE A 516 34.43 -4.48 18.28
C PHE A 516 33.36 -4.72 17.23
N PHE A 517 33.74 -5.06 16.00
CA PHE A 517 32.74 -5.23 14.93
C PHE A 517 31.86 -6.45 15.12
N SER A 518 32.37 -7.58 15.68
CA SER A 518 31.51 -8.73 15.97
C SER A 518 30.45 -8.39 17.01
N TYR A 519 30.80 -7.62 18.04
CA TYR A 519 29.83 -7.22 19.04
C TYR A 519 28.80 -6.23 18.47
N ILE A 520 29.23 -5.20 17.77
CA ILE A 520 28.31 -4.23 17.16
C ILE A 520 27.40 -4.92 16.11
N ARG A 521 27.90 -5.93 15.41
CA ARG A 521 27.10 -6.76 14.49
C ARG A 521 26.05 -7.58 15.25
N SER A 522 26.38 -8.13 16.42
CA SER A 522 25.43 -8.90 17.22
C SER A 522 24.24 -8.07 17.72
N LEU A 523 24.39 -6.74 17.82
CA LEU A 523 23.31 -5.81 18.12
C LEU A 523 22.39 -5.53 16.91
N GLY A 524 22.62 -6.20 15.77
CA GLY A 524 21.80 -6.10 14.57
C GLY A 524 22.32 -5.16 13.48
N MET A 525 23.54 -4.63 13.61
CA MET A 525 24.18 -3.92 12.48
C MET A 525 24.46 -4.91 11.35
N GLU A 526 24.32 -4.46 10.11
CA GLU A 526 24.34 -5.26 8.88
C GLU A 526 23.15 -6.23 8.72
N GLU A 527 22.10 -6.09 9.54
CA GLU A 527 20.82 -6.76 9.38
C GLU A 527 19.72 -5.70 9.31
N SER A 528 18.77 -5.81 8.37
CA SER A 528 17.57 -4.98 8.39
C SER A 528 16.68 -5.40 9.55
N ILE A 529 16.30 -4.45 10.42
CA ILE A 529 15.34 -4.75 11.47
C ILE A 529 13.97 -5.08 10.86
N PRO A 530 13.30 -6.16 11.30
CA PRO A 530 11.95 -6.44 10.85
C PRO A 530 10.99 -5.31 11.26
N PHE A 531 10.18 -4.86 10.30
CA PHE A 531 9.19 -3.81 10.49
C PHE A 531 8.07 -3.96 9.46
N ASP A 532 6.94 -3.30 9.71
CA ASP A 532 5.75 -3.35 8.84
C ASP A 532 6.00 -2.82 7.42
N ILE A 533 6.97 -1.96 7.23
CA ILE A 533 7.44 -1.52 5.91
C ILE A 533 8.94 -1.73 5.77
N ASN A 534 9.42 -1.76 4.54
CA ASN A 534 10.83 -2.06 4.27
C ASN A 534 11.79 -1.06 4.93
N VAL A 535 12.85 -1.57 5.58
CA VAL A 535 13.91 -0.78 6.24
C VAL A 535 15.24 -1.04 5.54
N ALA A 536 15.99 0.02 5.27
CA ALA A 536 17.31 -0.11 4.67
C ALA A 536 18.29 -0.80 5.63
N LYS A 537 19.08 -1.70 5.08
CA LYS A 537 20.10 -2.45 5.84
C LYS A 537 21.20 -1.50 6.31
N PRO A 538 21.55 -1.45 7.62
CA PRO A 538 22.67 -0.69 8.14
C PRO A 538 24.01 -1.17 7.60
N GLN A 539 25.00 -0.30 7.66
CA GLN A 539 26.37 -0.58 7.23
C GLN A 539 27.35 -0.39 8.40
N LEU A 540 28.30 -1.30 8.56
CA LEU A 540 29.43 -1.12 9.46
C LEU A 540 30.65 -0.57 8.74
N VAL A 541 31.04 -1.21 7.65
CA VAL A 541 32.12 -0.80 6.75
C VAL A 541 31.71 -1.06 5.32
N ASN A 542 32.31 -0.35 4.36
CA ASN A 542 32.09 -0.63 2.94
C ASN A 542 32.72 -1.97 2.55
N GLU A 543 32.13 -2.61 1.54
CA GLU A 543 32.71 -3.83 0.97
C GLU A 543 34.15 -3.57 0.50
N ASN A 544 35.05 -4.48 0.84
CA ASN A 544 36.49 -4.42 0.50
C ASN A 544 37.28 -3.28 1.15
N THR A 545 36.78 -2.60 2.18
CA THR A 545 37.55 -1.64 2.96
C THR A 545 38.50 -2.37 3.90
N GLU A 546 39.79 -2.03 3.86
CA GLU A 546 40.78 -2.46 4.85
C GLU A 546 40.53 -1.72 6.17
N ILE A 547 40.38 -2.45 7.25
CA ILE A 547 40.13 -1.89 8.58
C ILE A 547 41.48 -1.45 9.15
N THR A 548 41.79 -0.17 9.00
CA THR A 548 42.97 0.46 9.60
C THR A 548 42.70 0.78 11.07
N PRO A 549 43.76 0.95 11.90
CA PRO A 549 43.60 1.44 13.28
C PRO A 549 42.83 2.76 13.35
N LYS A 550 42.99 3.64 12.34
CA LYS A 550 42.24 4.89 12.27
C LYS A 550 40.74 4.66 12.05
N LEU A 551 40.35 3.80 11.11
CA LEU A 551 38.97 3.48 10.85
C LEU A 551 38.31 2.82 12.08
N LEU A 552 39.03 1.91 12.74
CA LEU A 552 38.56 1.29 13.98
C LEU A 552 38.33 2.32 15.10
N ALA A 553 39.27 3.23 15.27
CA ALA A 553 39.18 4.31 16.26
C ALA A 553 38.00 5.25 15.94
N ASP A 554 37.84 5.67 14.68
CA ASP A 554 36.72 6.51 14.22
C ASP A 554 35.38 5.80 14.42
N SER A 555 35.31 4.50 14.15
CA SER A 555 34.14 3.65 14.39
C SER A 555 33.76 3.62 15.87
N GLY A 556 34.72 3.62 16.78
CA GLY A 556 34.48 3.58 18.22
C GLY A 556 33.64 4.75 18.76
N TYR A 557 33.68 5.90 18.11
CA TYR A 557 32.83 7.05 18.47
C TYR A 557 31.75 7.40 17.44
N GLY A 558 31.43 6.46 16.52
CA GLY A 558 30.31 6.56 15.61
C GLY A 558 30.55 7.37 14.35
N GLN A 559 31.82 7.44 13.93
CA GLN A 559 32.27 8.02 12.66
C GLN A 559 32.81 6.88 11.75
N GLY A 560 33.63 7.21 10.79
CA GLY A 560 34.13 6.23 9.82
C GLY A 560 33.06 5.91 8.76
N GLU A 561 32.79 4.62 8.57
CA GLU A 561 31.89 4.15 7.52
C GLU A 561 30.54 3.61 8.06
N ILE A 562 30.31 3.71 9.38
CA ILE A 562 29.09 3.22 10.02
C ILE A 562 27.90 4.09 9.64
N LEU A 563 26.85 3.43 9.09
CA LEU A 563 25.59 4.06 8.72
C LEU A 563 24.41 3.25 9.28
N VAL A 564 23.40 3.94 9.80
CA VAL A 564 22.20 3.33 10.40
C VAL A 564 20.95 4.14 10.09
N THR A 565 19.80 3.46 10.01
CA THR A 565 18.52 4.17 9.91
C THR A 565 18.07 4.69 11.28
N PRO A 566 17.34 5.82 11.35
CA PRO A 566 16.76 6.29 12.59
C PRO A 566 15.89 5.25 13.32
N LEU A 567 15.07 4.50 12.59
CA LEU A 567 14.22 3.46 13.19
C LEU A 567 15.06 2.39 13.89
N GLN A 568 16.06 1.86 13.20
CA GLN A 568 16.91 0.81 13.78
C GLN A 568 17.72 1.31 14.97
N LEU A 569 18.26 2.53 14.90
CA LEU A 569 18.97 3.12 16.03
C LEU A 569 18.07 3.34 17.25
N ALA A 570 16.80 3.72 17.04
CA ALA A 570 15.80 3.83 18.10
C ALA A 570 15.52 2.48 18.76
N SER A 571 15.28 1.44 17.95
CA SER A 571 15.08 0.08 18.46
C SER A 571 16.31 -0.47 19.16
N MET A 572 17.51 -0.31 18.62
CA MET A 572 18.74 -0.69 19.29
C MET A 572 18.89 0.01 20.65
N PHE A 573 18.52 1.28 20.75
CA PHE A 573 18.62 2.06 21.98
C PHE A 573 17.65 1.56 23.07
N SER A 574 16.59 0.80 22.70
CA SER A 574 15.65 0.21 23.66
C SER A 574 16.31 -0.74 24.67
N LEU A 575 17.40 -1.41 24.29
CA LEU A 575 18.14 -2.32 25.18
C LEU A 575 18.55 -1.69 26.52
N PHE A 576 18.81 -0.36 26.56
CA PHE A 576 19.20 0.33 27.79
C PHE A 576 18.04 0.52 28.80
N CYS A 577 16.81 0.31 28.37
CA CYS A 577 15.62 0.41 29.22
C CYS A 577 14.77 -0.87 29.27
N ASN A 578 15.16 -1.90 28.53
CA ASN A 578 14.43 -3.16 28.39
C ASN A 578 15.27 -4.38 28.87
N GLY A 579 16.11 -4.21 29.90
CA GLY A 579 16.90 -5.32 30.45
C GLY A 579 17.92 -5.92 29.49
N GLY A 580 18.35 -5.17 28.48
CA GLY A 580 19.31 -5.63 27.47
C GLY A 580 18.71 -6.19 26.18
N ASP A 581 17.39 -6.26 26.09
CA ASP A 581 16.68 -6.73 24.91
C ASP A 581 16.46 -5.61 23.89
N ILE A 582 16.58 -5.93 22.60
CA ILE A 582 16.20 -5.05 21.51
C ILE A 582 14.82 -5.46 21.01
N VAL A 583 13.84 -4.58 21.20
CA VAL A 583 12.48 -4.82 20.71
C VAL A 583 12.38 -4.69 19.20
N GLN A 584 11.55 -5.53 18.60
CA GLN A 584 11.13 -5.35 17.20
C GLN A 584 10.12 -4.21 17.15
N PRO A 585 10.38 -3.14 16.35
CA PRO A 585 9.40 -2.07 16.17
C PRO A 585 8.21 -2.57 15.37
N ARG A 586 7.01 -2.09 15.71
CA ARG A 586 5.77 -2.36 14.97
C ARG A 586 4.91 -1.12 14.94
N ILE A 587 4.20 -0.90 13.85
CA ILE A 587 3.26 0.21 13.69
C ILE A 587 1.84 -0.29 13.49
N VAL A 588 1.65 -1.51 13.01
CA VAL A 588 0.33 -2.14 12.90
C VAL A 588 -0.03 -2.76 14.23
N LYS A 589 -1.18 -2.34 14.78
CA LYS A 589 -1.78 -2.90 16.00
C LYS A 589 -2.58 -4.16 15.68
N GLY A 590 -3.35 -4.13 14.60
CA GLY A 590 -4.15 -5.27 14.19
C GLY A 590 -4.93 -5.02 12.91
N PHE A 591 -5.62 -6.09 12.47
CA PHE A 591 -6.48 -6.13 11.31
C PHE A 591 -7.91 -6.46 11.74
N TYR A 592 -8.88 -5.76 11.19
CA TYR A 592 -10.26 -5.81 11.60
C TYR A 592 -11.18 -5.90 10.40
N GLU A 593 -12.30 -6.59 10.57
CA GLU A 593 -13.36 -6.70 9.59
C GLU A 593 -14.59 -5.94 10.09
N GLU A 594 -15.14 -5.07 9.25
CA GLU A 594 -16.39 -4.37 9.52
C GLU A 594 -17.57 -5.20 9.04
N GLU A 595 -18.38 -5.75 9.95
CA GLU A 595 -19.60 -6.48 9.66
C GLU A 595 -20.82 -5.71 10.21
N GLY A 596 -21.33 -4.76 9.43
CA GLY A 596 -22.41 -3.86 9.83
C GLY A 596 -21.98 -2.91 10.96
N ILE A 597 -22.53 -3.10 12.17
CA ILE A 597 -22.13 -2.34 13.39
C ILE A 597 -21.13 -3.13 14.28
N ARG A 598 -20.68 -4.27 13.84
CA ARG A 598 -19.69 -5.08 14.58
C ARG A 598 -18.33 -4.95 13.93
N ILE A 599 -17.32 -4.79 14.78
CA ILE A 599 -15.90 -4.84 14.38
C ILE A 599 -15.35 -6.15 14.91
N ASN A 600 -14.95 -7.04 14.01
CA ASN A 600 -14.37 -8.32 14.36
C ASN A 600 -12.84 -8.22 14.23
N THR A 601 -12.13 -8.62 15.29
CA THR A 601 -10.67 -8.73 15.25
C THR A 601 -10.30 -9.96 14.42
N VAL A 602 -9.56 -9.76 13.33
CA VAL A 602 -9.04 -10.85 12.49
C VAL A 602 -7.67 -11.28 12.99
N ARG A 603 -6.79 -10.32 13.26
CA ARG A 603 -5.43 -10.58 13.76
C ARG A 603 -4.92 -9.37 14.53
N GLU A 604 -4.32 -9.59 15.68
CA GLU A 604 -3.56 -8.57 16.43
C GLU A 604 -2.06 -8.85 16.35
N SER A 605 -1.28 -7.79 16.35
CA SER A 605 0.18 -7.87 16.37
C SER A 605 0.67 -8.03 17.81
N GLU A 606 1.60 -8.96 18.02
CA GLU A 606 2.18 -9.22 19.33
C GLU A 606 3.51 -8.49 19.53
N THR A 607 3.87 -8.24 20.79
CA THR A 607 5.20 -7.75 21.15
C THR A 607 6.25 -8.83 20.85
N THR A 608 7.27 -8.46 20.09
CA THR A 608 8.37 -9.33 19.70
C THR A 608 9.70 -8.73 20.10
N VAL A 609 10.59 -9.56 20.67
CA VAL A 609 11.99 -9.21 20.92
C VAL A 609 12.80 -9.62 19.68
N TRP A 610 13.52 -8.68 19.09
CA TRP A 610 14.37 -8.96 17.94
C TRP A 610 15.70 -9.58 18.32
N LYS A 611 16.36 -9.05 19.37
CA LYS A 611 17.60 -9.60 19.92
C LYS A 611 17.44 -9.72 21.44
N GLU A 612 17.42 -10.95 21.92
CA GLU A 612 17.33 -11.25 23.36
C GLU A 612 18.69 -11.15 24.03
N ASN A 613 18.74 -10.57 25.23
CA ASN A 613 19.97 -10.44 26.03
C ASN A 613 21.16 -9.90 25.24
N ALA A 614 20.91 -8.92 24.35
CA ALA A 614 21.95 -8.29 23.52
C ALA A 614 23.02 -7.59 24.37
N VAL A 615 22.63 -7.15 25.58
CA VAL A 615 23.52 -6.63 26.65
C VAL A 615 23.08 -7.23 27.97
N SER A 616 24.05 -7.64 28.83
CA SER A 616 23.73 -8.22 30.10
C SER A 616 23.17 -7.20 31.12
N ASP A 617 22.35 -7.69 32.07
CA ASP A 617 21.82 -6.89 33.17
C ASP A 617 22.89 -6.15 33.96
N ALA A 618 24.05 -6.77 34.14
CA ALA A 618 25.19 -6.18 34.85
C ALA A 618 25.74 -4.93 34.12
N VAL A 619 25.86 -5.02 32.81
CA VAL A 619 26.30 -3.91 31.96
C VAL A 619 25.25 -2.82 31.90
N ILE A 620 23.94 -3.18 31.74
CA ILE A 620 22.85 -2.20 31.80
C ILE A 620 22.85 -1.47 33.15
N SER A 621 22.95 -2.20 34.28
CA SER A 621 23.00 -1.61 35.62
C SER A 621 24.18 -0.63 35.80
N THR A 622 25.29 -0.85 35.09
CA THR A 622 26.47 -0.01 35.12
C THR A 622 26.26 1.25 34.22
N LEU A 623 25.69 1.10 33.03
CA LEU A 623 25.59 2.20 32.05
C LEU A 623 24.36 3.10 32.28
N LEU A 624 23.26 2.58 32.78
CA LEU A 624 22.01 3.34 32.94
C LEU A 624 22.21 4.59 33.84
N PRO A 625 22.90 4.55 34.99
CA PRO A 625 23.20 5.75 35.76
C PRO A 625 24.02 6.78 34.97
N MET A 626 24.99 6.35 34.16
CA MET A 626 25.79 7.23 33.32
C MET A 626 24.94 7.91 32.24
N LEU A 627 24.00 7.18 31.62
CA LEU A 627 23.07 7.75 30.61
C LEU A 627 22.08 8.74 31.25
N LYS A 628 21.64 8.55 32.48
CA LYS A 628 20.85 9.52 33.25
C LYS A 628 21.64 10.81 33.52
N ASP A 629 22.91 10.67 33.85
CA ASP A 629 23.77 11.80 34.14
C ASP A 629 24.10 12.66 32.91
N VAL A 630 23.93 12.14 31.68
CA VAL A 630 24.00 12.93 30.43
C VAL A 630 23.04 14.11 30.45
N THR A 631 21.82 13.95 31.01
CA THR A 631 20.79 14.99 31.08
C THR A 631 20.78 15.73 32.42
N SER A 632 21.54 15.25 33.39
CA SER A 632 21.61 15.84 34.74
C SER A 632 22.23 17.22 34.75
N ARG A 633 21.60 18.15 35.48
CA ARG A 633 22.17 19.49 35.71
C ARG A 633 23.40 19.46 36.61
N ALA A 634 23.50 18.48 37.49
CA ALA A 634 24.59 18.38 38.43
C ALA A 634 25.91 18.11 37.74
N TYR A 635 25.90 17.37 36.65
CA TYR A 635 27.10 16.99 35.89
C TYR A 635 27.32 17.86 34.66
N ASN A 636 26.39 18.73 34.29
CA ASN A 636 26.45 19.55 33.09
C ASN A 636 26.79 18.75 31.82
N GLY A 637 26.22 17.56 31.71
CA GLY A 637 26.42 16.65 30.59
C GLY A 637 25.88 17.21 29.26
N THR A 638 26.21 16.56 28.15
CA THR A 638 25.86 17.03 26.80
C THR A 638 24.35 17.16 26.54
N GLY A 639 23.51 16.52 27.35
CA GLY A 639 22.04 16.57 27.29
C GLY A 639 21.40 17.50 28.31
N HIS A 640 22.15 18.26 29.13
CA HIS A 640 21.63 19.08 30.24
C HIS A 640 20.60 20.13 29.79
N ALA A 641 20.59 20.51 28.50
CA ALA A 641 19.64 21.46 27.92
C ALA A 641 18.24 20.88 27.72
N LEU A 642 18.06 19.57 27.82
CA LEU A 642 16.78 18.89 27.60
C LEU A 642 15.66 19.37 28.56
N ARG A 643 15.93 19.47 29.86
CA ARG A 643 15.05 20.04 30.89
C ARG A 643 13.63 19.50 30.93
N VAL A 644 13.44 18.19 30.92
CA VAL A 644 12.16 17.53 31.23
C VAL A 644 11.99 17.51 32.75
N SER A 645 10.83 17.97 33.26
CA SER A 645 10.55 18.01 34.71
C SER A 645 9.73 16.83 35.22
N ASP A 646 8.98 16.17 34.33
CA ASP A 646 7.97 15.18 34.68
C ASP A 646 8.56 13.79 34.88
N TYR A 647 9.69 13.55 34.24
CA TYR A 647 10.38 12.26 34.24
C TYR A 647 11.89 12.42 34.34
N GLU A 648 12.56 11.47 34.96
CA GLU A 648 13.99 11.30 34.81
C GLU A 648 14.29 10.68 33.46
N ILE A 649 15.22 11.25 32.72
CA ILE A 649 15.54 10.86 31.33
C ILE A 649 16.97 10.32 31.27
N ALA A 650 17.12 9.11 30.77
CA ALA A 650 18.42 8.58 30.32
C ALA A 650 18.59 8.85 28.83
N ALA A 651 19.73 9.35 28.42
CA ALA A 651 19.94 9.75 27.02
C ALA A 651 21.39 9.69 26.56
N LYS A 652 21.55 9.73 25.24
CA LYS A 652 22.83 10.02 24.58
C LYS A 652 22.60 11.02 23.45
N THR A 653 23.43 12.03 23.39
CA THR A 653 23.47 13.01 22.30
C THR A 653 24.53 12.61 21.28
N GLY A 654 24.30 13.00 20.02
CA GLY A 654 25.24 12.77 18.94
C GLY A 654 25.34 13.99 18.02
N THR A 655 26.46 14.10 17.35
CA THR A 655 26.72 14.99 16.22
C THR A 655 27.67 14.24 15.31
N ALA A 656 27.38 14.18 14.02
CA ALA A 656 28.24 13.62 13.00
C ALA A 656 28.38 14.64 11.87
N GLU A 657 29.60 15.05 11.57
CA GLU A 657 29.90 15.92 10.43
C GLU A 657 29.72 15.14 9.13
N ILE A 658 29.07 15.73 8.12
CA ILE A 658 28.87 15.14 6.79
C ILE A 658 29.38 16.08 5.68
N GLY A 659 29.73 15.47 4.55
CA GLY A 659 30.32 16.18 3.42
C GLY A 659 31.83 16.46 3.61
N ASN A 660 32.54 16.61 2.50
CA ASN A 660 33.99 16.85 2.50
C ASN A 660 34.37 18.23 3.08
N ASP A 661 33.45 19.18 2.99
CA ASP A 661 33.60 20.54 3.48
C ASP A 661 33.15 20.74 4.93
N LYS A 662 32.52 19.68 5.52
CA LYS A 662 31.95 19.70 6.87
C LYS A 662 30.95 20.84 7.12
N SER A 663 30.32 21.32 6.06
CA SER A 663 29.33 22.41 6.12
C SER A 663 27.99 21.98 6.70
N ARG A 664 27.77 20.66 6.83
CA ARG A 664 26.55 20.07 7.36
C ARG A 664 26.84 19.05 8.44
N GLU A 665 25.88 18.84 9.31
CA GLU A 665 25.94 17.84 10.38
C GLU A 665 24.63 17.07 10.52
N ILE A 666 24.73 15.84 11.03
CA ILE A 666 23.61 15.08 11.55
C ILE A 666 23.61 15.26 13.07
N SER A 667 22.59 15.95 13.57
CA SER A 667 22.41 16.22 14.99
C SER A 667 21.45 15.21 15.60
N TRP A 668 21.93 14.39 16.56
CA TRP A 668 21.19 13.30 17.17
C TRP A 668 20.84 13.55 18.62
N PHE A 669 19.66 13.05 19.01
CA PHE A 669 19.26 12.79 20.38
C PHE A 669 18.58 11.42 20.44
N ALA A 670 18.99 10.56 21.36
CA ALA A 670 18.29 9.33 21.72
C ALA A 670 18.13 9.32 23.24
N GLY A 671 16.90 9.18 23.75
CA GLY A 671 16.65 9.19 25.18
C GLY A 671 15.27 8.65 25.53
N PHE A 672 15.12 8.18 26.76
CA PHE A 672 13.92 7.54 27.23
C PHE A 672 13.58 7.90 28.68
N ARG A 673 12.29 7.78 29.02
CA ARG A 673 11.77 7.92 30.38
C ARG A 673 12.21 6.74 31.23
N THR A 674 12.74 7.00 32.42
CA THR A 674 13.14 5.94 33.36
C THR A 674 12.17 5.81 34.53
N GLY A 675 12.10 4.62 35.16
CA GLY A 675 11.26 4.37 36.33
C GLY A 675 9.76 4.42 36.06
N VAL A 676 9.33 4.14 34.83
CA VAL A 676 7.93 4.16 34.39
C VAL A 676 7.44 2.76 34.06
N ASN A 677 6.12 2.54 34.10
CA ASN A 677 5.47 1.32 33.61
C ASN A 677 5.36 1.33 32.08
N ALA A 678 4.92 0.22 31.48
CA ALA A 678 4.82 0.05 30.03
C ALA A 678 3.92 1.12 29.38
N GLU A 679 2.81 1.51 29.99
CA GLU A 679 1.89 2.53 29.47
C GLU A 679 2.56 3.91 29.32
N ASN A 680 3.44 4.26 30.25
CA ASN A 680 4.17 5.52 30.26
C ASN A 680 5.57 5.44 29.66
N ALA A 681 5.98 4.23 29.21
CA ALA A 681 7.28 4.01 28.61
C ALA A 681 7.37 4.72 27.25
N ARG A 682 8.45 5.50 27.08
CA ARG A 682 8.65 6.27 25.86
C ARG A 682 10.13 6.49 25.62
N LEU A 683 10.57 6.10 24.44
CA LEU A 683 11.87 6.41 23.88
C LEU A 683 11.64 7.38 22.72
N VAL A 684 12.43 8.45 22.68
CA VAL A 684 12.42 9.44 21.60
C VAL A 684 13.78 9.48 20.95
N LEU A 685 13.81 9.26 19.65
CA LEU A 685 14.98 9.52 18.81
C LEU A 685 14.67 10.68 17.87
N VAL A 686 15.57 11.67 17.85
CA VAL A 686 15.53 12.82 16.94
C VAL A 686 16.80 12.82 16.12
N MET A 687 16.68 12.91 14.83
CA MET A 687 17.76 13.10 13.86
C MET A 687 17.48 14.35 13.03
N LEU A 688 18.42 15.29 13.00
CA LEU A 688 18.31 16.51 12.22
C LEU A 688 19.51 16.63 11.28
N GLU A 689 19.22 16.82 10.01
CA GLU A 689 20.18 17.10 8.95
C GLU A 689 20.18 18.61 8.72
N VAL A 690 21.20 19.30 9.26
CA VAL A 690 21.24 20.76 9.37
C VAL A 690 22.62 21.32 8.96
N PRO A 691 22.72 22.60 8.64
CA PRO A 691 24.02 23.25 8.51
C PRO A 691 24.84 23.15 9.81
N SER A 692 26.15 23.03 9.71
CA SER A 692 27.04 22.99 10.89
C SER A 692 26.98 24.33 11.61
N GLY A 693 26.71 24.29 12.92
CA GLY A 693 26.70 25.51 13.75
C GLY A 693 25.94 25.35 15.06
N THR A 694 26.27 26.20 16.02
CA THR A 694 25.70 26.12 17.38
C THR A 694 24.22 26.46 17.44
N GLU A 695 23.70 27.24 16.51
CA GLU A 695 22.27 27.62 16.48
C GLU A 695 21.36 26.41 16.18
N TYR A 696 21.84 25.45 15.39
CA TYR A 696 21.08 24.25 15.04
C TYR A 696 21.28 23.11 16.04
N SER A 697 22.38 23.08 16.79
CA SER A 697 22.75 21.97 17.67
C SER A 697 21.80 21.75 18.84
N SER A 698 21.02 22.77 19.24
CA SER A 698 20.06 22.73 20.35
C SER A 698 18.63 22.33 19.92
N LEU A 699 18.29 22.42 18.65
CA LEU A 699 16.91 22.18 18.13
C LEU A 699 16.39 20.78 18.46
N LYS A 700 17.24 19.76 18.44
CA LYS A 700 16.90 18.39 18.87
C LYS A 700 16.32 18.31 20.28
N PHE A 701 16.77 19.18 21.21
CA PHE A 701 16.26 19.21 22.58
C PHE A 701 14.87 19.83 22.67
N ASP A 702 14.53 20.76 21.81
CA ASP A 702 13.20 21.38 21.78
C ASP A 702 12.14 20.36 21.33
N ILE A 703 12.47 19.56 20.30
CA ILE A 703 11.62 18.45 19.85
C ILE A 703 11.54 17.38 20.94
N ALA A 704 12.68 16.84 21.38
CA ALA A 704 12.73 15.75 22.35
C ALA A 704 12.04 16.10 23.68
N ARG A 705 12.21 17.34 24.17
CA ARG A 705 11.57 17.84 25.40
C ARG A 705 10.06 17.74 25.31
N GLN A 706 9.47 18.20 24.20
CA GLN A 706 8.04 18.20 24.02
C GLN A 706 7.46 16.78 23.90
N LEU A 707 8.20 15.87 23.27
CA LEU A 707 7.77 14.49 23.08
C LEU A 707 8.01 13.60 24.31
N LEU A 708 8.97 13.95 25.19
CA LEU A 708 9.26 13.23 26.44
C LEU A 708 8.45 13.73 27.64
N LYS A 709 7.74 14.86 27.54
CA LYS A 709 6.84 15.34 28.61
C LYS A 709 5.68 14.37 28.84
N LYS A 710 5.06 14.48 30.01
CA LYS A 710 3.78 13.83 30.28
C LYS A 710 2.73 14.35 29.28
N ASP A 711 1.92 13.43 28.78
CA ASP A 711 0.82 13.81 27.90
C ASP A 711 -0.18 14.66 28.69
N SER A 712 -0.58 15.80 28.13
CA SER A 712 -1.65 16.59 28.72
C SER A 712 -2.95 15.78 28.62
N PRO A 713 -3.80 15.77 29.66
CA PRO A 713 -5.14 15.19 29.50
C PRO A 713 -5.81 15.91 28.32
N GLY A 714 -6.25 15.15 27.31
CA GLY A 714 -6.82 15.68 26.08
C GLY A 714 -7.94 16.69 26.39
N THR A 715 -7.73 17.92 26.01
CA THR A 715 -8.86 18.80 25.66
C THR A 715 -9.31 18.28 24.30
N VAL A 716 -10.30 17.42 24.27
CA VAL A 716 -11.12 17.18 23.10
C VAL A 716 -11.75 18.54 22.76
N GLN A 717 -11.10 19.35 21.95
CA GLN A 717 -11.80 20.37 21.18
C GLN A 717 -12.47 19.60 20.05
N ASP A 718 -13.74 19.37 20.24
CA ASP A 718 -14.70 19.00 19.23
C ASP A 718 -14.75 20.20 18.26
N ASP A 719 -13.84 20.19 17.26
CA ASP A 719 -13.91 21.11 16.13
C ASP A 719 -15.04 20.57 15.23
N GLY A 720 -16.25 20.96 15.65
CA GLY A 720 -17.47 20.67 14.95
C GLY A 720 -17.43 21.06 13.48
N ALA A 721 -17.78 20.05 12.63
CA ALA A 721 -18.32 20.02 11.27
C ALA A 721 -17.65 20.90 10.22
#